data_771193d14dc04af3b85e83abe67fb011
#
_entry.id   771193d14dc04af3b85e83abe67fb011
#
_cell.length_a   1.000
_cell.length_b   1.000
_cell.length_c   1.000
_cell.angle_alpha   90.00
_cell.angle_beta   90.00
_cell.angle_gamma   90.00
#
_symmetry.space_group_name_H-M   'P 1'
#
loop_
_entity.id
_entity.type
_entity.pdbx_description
1 polymer ?
#
loop_
_entity_poly.entity_id
_entity_poly.type
_entity_poly.pdbx_seq_one_letter_code
_entity_poly.pdbx_strand_id
1 'polypeptide(L)'
;MVDEAPEVVDAATTERRAAASSNAKHYMKSAFISMVTLTVATKATDYFTGKEEPVSCGLDVNDNSWIGKRYESLRYFNPKDTHYNTQYVAMKDGVDLAVDTYVADYIVKKNQTVPTILYATRHGRGYTLDFPFSLFTQYEKKFTNPRTNVYVNRFVTNGYAWVAVDVRGTGASAGSKKHDFADQEIEDGYEIIEWITKQPWSNGNVAAIGHGLEGVGALLLAASKHPALKAISLNGAPVDLYRSAFYPGGVKNRKALESYSSFTYDTDRQIRWREIPTLKPRIMMNYFGGNIYPVDDNVAKFKNYIAQHTNNPNLTNELLDLKFRDDKLKSVGVTFEELDILRHLGDIASSGVSIHSFGGYYDMGVARSSILLFQYLTNTLDKDVAALLPKLPEDANTDPFNHRLTLGPWSHAGVDNSDPFATSKQKCFYHVDEISRFFDHHMYENRKKFAKVEEEEPIHYYTVVHSKWKSAVTWPPAHLSDQVFYFGPNQAIEEVATPSGELSIDVAHKPLYDVESRWNMINHLFGIRPFYYNDRQQMEEQYAVFQTPELPLTEITGEVELRLFFSVDKPNVNLVAFLEDVDYQLPFKNENKRRGMTYITEAVLNPVHKTISKDSSVQSFLKKDSREIKANEVYEAVLKFEPISYVLKHKHQLRVSIGVATPKEFGNAGEEVPAKLTIHYGGEYPTSIKLPSFSGVFMENVVPKVADEAADAFEAQAEPVETVTAPAAGTEEDEFAAAEDEKDEL
;
A
#
# COMPACT_ATOMS: atom_id res chain seq x y z
N MET A 1 -7.32 64.33 47.65
CA MET A 1 -6.10 63.78 47.07
C MET A 1 -5.65 62.71 48.04
N VAL A 2 -5.99 61.50 47.74
CA VAL A 2 -5.52 60.30 48.47
C VAL A 2 -4.74 59.52 47.44
N ASP A 3 -3.42 59.44 47.64
CA ASP A 3 -2.50 58.64 46.81
C ASP A 3 -2.74 57.14 47.09
N GLU A 4 -3.17 56.41 46.09
CA GLU A 4 -3.08 54.96 46.09
C GLU A 4 -1.68 54.49 45.72
N ALA A 5 -1.01 53.83 46.65
CA ALA A 5 0.29 53.20 46.41
C ALA A 5 0.11 51.92 45.53
N PRO A 6 1.02 51.63 44.58
CA PRO A 6 0.92 50.44 43.74
C PRO A 6 1.17 49.17 44.58
N GLU A 7 0.32 48.20 44.44
CA GLU A 7 0.41 46.87 45.01
C GLU A 7 1.67 46.14 44.46
N VAL A 8 2.66 45.97 45.28
CA VAL A 8 3.86 45.18 44.98
C VAL A 8 3.45 43.69 44.98
N VAL A 9 3.16 43.17 43.81
CA VAL A 9 2.98 41.72 43.63
C VAL A 9 4.31 41.03 43.86
N ASP A 10 4.40 40.27 44.93
CA ASP A 10 5.59 39.55 45.37
C ASP A 10 6.09 38.58 44.24
N ALA A 11 7.37 38.73 43.86
CA ALA A 11 8.02 37.94 42.85
C ALA A 11 7.90 36.42 43.11
N ALA A 12 7.88 36.03 44.40
CA ALA A 12 7.67 34.63 44.82
C ALA A 12 6.28 34.07 44.47
N THR A 13 5.25 34.94 44.46
CA THR A 13 3.89 34.56 44.05
C THR A 13 3.80 34.36 42.52
N THR A 14 4.52 35.13 41.78
CA THR A 14 4.59 35.03 40.31
C THR A 14 5.38 33.78 39.88
N GLU A 15 6.48 33.45 40.55
CA GLU A 15 7.22 32.20 40.31
C GLU A 15 6.40 30.94 40.69
N ARG A 16 5.68 30.99 41.82
CA ARG A 16 4.79 29.86 42.18
C ARG A 16 3.65 29.65 41.20
N ARG A 17 3.06 30.71 40.64
CA ARG A 17 2.04 30.62 39.59
C ARG A 17 2.61 30.11 38.28
N ALA A 18 3.80 30.50 37.87
CA ALA A 18 4.51 30.03 36.71
C ALA A 18 4.88 28.53 36.85
N ALA A 19 5.39 28.11 38.00
CA ALA A 19 5.69 26.71 38.29
C ALA A 19 4.43 25.82 38.34
N ALA A 20 3.34 26.30 38.92
CA ALA A 20 2.05 25.58 38.91
C ALA A 20 1.46 25.44 37.50
N SER A 21 1.55 26.47 36.67
CA SER A 21 1.14 26.43 35.26
C SER A 21 2.04 25.49 34.40
N SER A 22 3.35 25.46 34.67
CA SER A 22 4.27 24.52 34.02
C SER A 22 3.97 23.08 34.40
N ASN A 23 3.73 22.81 35.69
CA ASN A 23 3.36 21.48 36.17
C ASN A 23 1.99 21.01 35.63
N ALA A 24 0.98 21.89 35.59
CA ALA A 24 -0.33 21.57 34.99
C ALA A 24 -0.22 21.25 33.49
N LYS A 25 0.59 22.00 32.74
CA LYS A 25 0.89 21.72 31.34
C LYS A 25 1.62 20.38 31.18
N HIS A 26 2.52 20.05 32.08
CA HIS A 26 3.25 18.78 32.08
C HIS A 26 2.31 17.60 32.37
N TYR A 27 1.41 17.72 33.37
CA TYR A 27 0.40 16.71 33.71
C TYR A 27 -0.62 16.54 32.57
N MET A 28 -1.10 17.61 31.94
CA MET A 28 -2.01 17.50 30.79
C MET A 28 -1.33 16.88 29.57
N LYS A 29 -0.06 17.21 29.33
CA LYS A 29 0.73 16.59 28.26
C LYS A 29 0.97 15.10 28.51
N SER A 30 1.24 14.71 29.76
CA SER A 30 1.39 13.32 30.17
C SER A 30 0.07 12.55 30.07
N ALA A 31 -1.06 13.12 30.52
CA ALA A 31 -2.38 12.51 30.40
C ALA A 31 -2.83 12.36 28.93
N PHE A 32 -2.57 13.36 28.10
CA PHE A 32 -2.85 13.28 26.65
C PHE A 32 -1.99 12.23 25.95
N ILE A 33 -0.70 12.16 26.29
CA ILE A 33 0.20 11.12 25.79
C ILE A 33 -0.29 9.74 26.23
N SER A 34 -0.69 9.57 27.49
CA SER A 34 -1.22 8.31 28.02
C SER A 34 -2.52 7.90 27.32
N MET A 35 -3.42 8.84 27.04
CA MET A 35 -4.69 8.58 26.36
C MET A 35 -4.48 8.22 24.88
N VAL A 36 -3.60 8.92 24.16
CA VAL A 36 -3.23 8.59 22.79
C VAL A 36 -2.52 7.24 22.74
N THR A 37 -1.62 6.97 23.68
CA THR A 37 -0.90 5.69 23.80
C THR A 37 -1.87 4.54 24.06
N LEU A 38 -2.88 4.73 24.91
CA LEU A 38 -3.89 3.70 25.20
C LEU A 38 -4.77 3.41 23.98
N THR A 39 -5.22 4.45 23.26
CA THR A 39 -6.05 4.30 22.05
C THR A 39 -5.29 3.61 20.92
N VAL A 40 -4.00 3.92 20.78
CA VAL A 40 -3.15 3.28 19.78
C VAL A 40 -2.78 1.86 20.20
N ALA A 41 -2.54 1.64 21.50
CA ALA A 41 -2.29 0.30 22.04
C ALA A 41 -3.50 -0.61 21.81
N THR A 42 -4.73 -0.13 22.06
CA THR A 42 -5.93 -0.92 21.80
C THR A 42 -6.12 -1.21 20.31
N LYS A 43 -5.98 -0.23 19.41
CA LYS A 43 -6.06 -0.46 17.97
C LYS A 43 -4.94 -1.35 17.44
N ALA A 44 -3.70 -1.19 17.92
CA ALA A 44 -2.60 -2.08 17.58
C ALA A 44 -2.85 -3.50 18.15
N THR A 45 -3.38 -3.61 19.38
CA THR A 45 -3.72 -4.90 19.99
C THR A 45 -4.84 -5.58 19.19
N ASP A 46 -5.86 -4.85 18.77
CA ASP A 46 -6.95 -5.38 17.95
C ASP A 46 -6.45 -5.83 16.57
N TYR A 47 -5.57 -5.04 15.94
CA TYR A 47 -4.89 -5.40 14.69
C TYR A 47 -4.02 -6.66 14.83
N PHE A 48 -3.25 -6.78 15.93
CA PHE A 48 -2.33 -7.89 16.15
C PHE A 48 -2.96 -9.12 16.83
N THR A 49 -4.05 -8.98 17.54
CA THR A 49 -4.72 -10.10 18.24
C THR A 49 -5.83 -10.75 17.42
N GLY A 50 -6.15 -10.21 16.24
CA GLY A 50 -7.23 -10.73 15.42
C GLY A 50 -8.59 -10.76 16.12
N LYS A 51 -8.80 -9.90 17.13
CA LYS A 51 -10.12 -9.65 17.70
C LYS A 51 -10.91 -8.70 16.82
N GLU A 52 -11.02 -9.01 15.54
CA GLU A 52 -12.15 -8.53 14.77
C GLU A 52 -13.33 -9.42 15.14
N GLU A 53 -14.37 -8.85 15.74
CA GLU A 53 -15.67 -9.50 15.70
C GLU A 53 -15.96 -9.82 14.22
N PRO A 54 -16.45 -11.03 13.92
CA PRO A 54 -16.75 -11.39 12.55
C PRO A 54 -17.83 -10.46 12.02
N VAL A 55 -17.45 -9.33 11.45
CA VAL A 55 -18.34 -8.56 10.59
C VAL A 55 -18.75 -9.53 9.51
N SER A 56 -20.01 -9.95 9.49
CA SER A 56 -20.49 -10.77 8.38
C SER A 56 -20.32 -9.93 7.12
N CYS A 57 -19.31 -10.24 6.33
CA CYS A 57 -19.07 -9.58 5.07
C CYS A 57 -20.27 -9.86 4.18
N GLY A 58 -21.07 -8.83 3.93
CA GLY A 58 -22.20 -8.90 3.00
C GLY A 58 -21.71 -8.66 1.58
N LEU A 59 -20.79 -9.50 1.10
CA LEU A 59 -20.60 -9.68 -0.32
C LEU A 59 -21.91 -10.30 -0.84
N ASP A 60 -22.45 -9.71 -1.89
CA ASP A 60 -23.78 -10.04 -2.40
C ASP A 60 -23.90 -11.56 -2.60
N VAL A 61 -24.85 -12.18 -1.93
CA VAL A 61 -25.00 -13.66 -1.89
C VAL A 61 -25.26 -14.23 -3.28
N ASN A 62 -25.62 -13.37 -4.24
CA ASN A 62 -25.89 -13.72 -5.63
C ASN A 62 -24.67 -13.65 -6.56
N ASP A 63 -23.52 -13.17 -6.07
CA ASP A 63 -22.27 -13.19 -6.82
C ASP A 63 -21.57 -14.54 -6.63
N ASN A 64 -21.38 -15.28 -7.71
CA ASN A 64 -20.67 -16.56 -7.71
C ASN A 64 -19.14 -16.39 -7.53
N SER A 65 -18.63 -15.16 -7.55
CA SER A 65 -17.22 -14.85 -7.32
C SER A 65 -16.77 -15.26 -5.92
N TRP A 66 -15.56 -15.79 -5.83
CA TRP A 66 -14.89 -16.15 -4.57
C TRP A 66 -14.08 -15.00 -3.96
N ILE A 67 -13.90 -13.92 -4.68
CA ILE A 67 -13.00 -12.83 -4.29
C ILE A 67 -13.34 -12.27 -2.92
N GLY A 68 -12.34 -12.19 -2.05
CA GLY A 68 -12.44 -11.60 -0.73
C GLY A 68 -13.40 -12.27 0.26
N LYS A 69 -14.01 -13.41 -0.09
CA LYS A 69 -14.90 -14.18 0.79
C LYS A 69 -14.10 -15.00 1.79
N ARG A 70 -14.78 -15.48 2.84
CA ARG A 70 -14.20 -16.47 3.75
C ARG A 70 -13.92 -17.76 3.00
N TYR A 71 -12.71 -18.27 3.17
CA TYR A 71 -12.26 -19.56 2.67
C TYR A 71 -12.05 -20.51 3.83
N GLU A 72 -12.88 -21.54 3.93
CA GLU A 72 -12.78 -22.53 5.00
C GLU A 72 -11.65 -23.51 4.72
N SER A 73 -10.85 -23.77 5.74
CA SER A 73 -9.79 -24.75 5.66
C SER A 73 -10.34 -26.18 5.76
N LEU A 74 -9.75 -27.07 4.96
CA LEU A 74 -10.03 -28.51 5.03
C LEU A 74 -9.38 -29.22 6.23
N ARG A 75 -8.43 -28.55 6.91
CA ARG A 75 -7.76 -29.03 8.12
C ARG A 75 -7.68 -27.89 9.12
N TYR A 76 -7.88 -28.24 10.40
CA TYR A 76 -7.70 -27.30 11.49
C TYR A 76 -6.85 -27.91 12.58
N PHE A 77 -5.70 -27.31 12.88
CA PHE A 77 -4.86 -27.64 14.02
C PHE A 77 -4.97 -26.53 15.06
N ASN A 78 -4.95 -26.93 16.35
CA ASN A 78 -5.02 -25.95 17.41
C ASN A 78 -3.72 -25.10 17.41
N PRO A 79 -3.79 -23.76 17.34
CA PRO A 79 -2.59 -22.91 17.37
C PRO A 79 -1.78 -23.02 18.67
N LYS A 80 -2.38 -23.56 19.75
CA LYS A 80 -1.66 -23.84 21.00
C LYS A 80 -0.71 -25.03 20.88
N ASP A 81 -0.97 -25.97 19.95
CA ASP A 81 -0.22 -27.17 19.73
C ASP A 81 0.73 -26.98 18.52
N THR A 82 1.60 -25.98 18.63
CA THR A 82 2.58 -25.61 17.59
C THR A 82 3.99 -25.85 18.09
N HIS A 83 4.73 -26.67 17.33
CA HIS A 83 6.17 -26.82 17.50
C HIS A 83 6.89 -25.60 16.98
N TYR A 84 7.64 -24.93 17.84
CA TYR A 84 8.46 -23.77 17.54
C TYR A 84 9.93 -24.10 17.67
N ASN A 85 10.71 -23.75 16.66
CA ASN A 85 12.17 -23.82 16.70
C ASN A 85 12.78 -22.53 16.17
N THR A 86 13.87 -22.08 16.77
CA THR A 86 14.66 -20.96 16.31
C THR A 86 16.12 -21.39 16.23
N GLN A 87 16.80 -21.13 15.12
CA GLN A 87 18.18 -21.54 14.91
C GLN A 87 18.90 -20.65 13.90
N TYR A 88 20.22 -20.75 13.89
CA TYR A 88 21.04 -20.23 12.82
C TYR A 88 21.21 -21.29 11.72
N VAL A 89 21.05 -20.85 10.47
CA VAL A 89 21.34 -21.67 9.28
C VAL A 89 22.53 -21.04 8.58
N ALA A 90 23.64 -21.82 8.48
CA ALA A 90 24.83 -21.33 7.81
C ALA A 90 24.67 -21.41 6.29
N MET A 91 24.94 -20.29 5.61
CA MET A 91 25.04 -20.24 4.15
C MET A 91 26.38 -20.80 3.70
N LYS A 92 26.53 -21.10 2.40
CA LYS A 92 27.77 -21.69 1.84
C LYS A 92 29.01 -20.84 2.08
N ASP A 93 28.86 -19.53 2.18
CA ASP A 93 29.96 -18.60 2.50
C ASP A 93 30.25 -18.49 4.00
N GLY A 94 29.55 -19.26 4.84
CA GLY A 94 29.71 -19.31 6.29
C GLY A 94 28.96 -18.22 7.06
N VAL A 95 28.12 -17.42 6.40
CA VAL A 95 27.27 -16.44 7.09
C VAL A 95 26.05 -17.14 7.67
N ASP A 96 25.75 -16.88 8.94
CA ASP A 96 24.61 -17.46 9.66
C ASP A 96 23.36 -16.59 9.48
N LEU A 97 22.28 -17.16 8.92
CA LEU A 97 20.97 -16.53 8.90
C LEU A 97 20.08 -17.00 10.04
N ALA A 98 19.38 -16.08 10.68
CA ALA A 98 18.47 -16.37 11.77
C ALA A 98 17.11 -16.84 11.24
N VAL A 99 16.67 -18.03 11.65
CA VAL A 99 15.50 -18.71 11.13
C VAL A 99 14.58 -19.15 12.28
N ASP A 100 13.30 -18.82 12.14
CA ASP A 100 12.22 -19.35 12.98
C ASP A 100 11.34 -20.31 12.19
N THR A 101 10.96 -21.41 12.82
CA THR A 101 10.08 -22.41 12.23
C THR A 101 8.88 -22.67 13.14
N TYR A 102 7.69 -22.69 12.56
CA TYR A 102 6.44 -23.05 13.24
C TYR A 102 5.74 -24.16 12.45
N VAL A 103 5.47 -25.28 13.12
CA VAL A 103 4.80 -26.44 12.52
C VAL A 103 3.81 -26.99 13.56
N ALA A 104 2.62 -27.42 13.12
CA ALA A 104 1.69 -28.06 14.04
C ALA A 104 2.31 -29.29 14.70
N ASP A 105 2.20 -29.41 16.02
CA ASP A 105 2.77 -30.52 16.82
C ASP A 105 2.35 -31.90 16.31
N TYR A 106 1.11 -32.01 15.83
CA TYR A 106 0.59 -33.25 15.24
C TYR A 106 1.41 -33.71 14.03
N ILE A 107 1.82 -32.79 13.16
CA ILE A 107 2.65 -33.08 11.97
C ILE A 107 3.98 -33.67 12.40
N VAL A 108 4.66 -33.03 13.37
CA VAL A 108 5.94 -33.47 13.88
C VAL A 108 5.83 -34.87 14.59
N LYS A 109 4.84 -35.03 15.50
CA LYS A 109 4.62 -36.27 16.26
C LYS A 109 4.21 -37.44 15.37
N LYS A 110 3.52 -37.21 14.28
CA LYS A 110 3.11 -38.25 13.32
C LYS A 110 4.07 -38.45 12.16
N ASN A 111 5.18 -37.74 12.14
CA ASN A 111 6.18 -37.79 11.07
C ASN A 111 5.56 -37.54 9.68
N GLN A 112 4.62 -36.64 9.63
CA GLN A 112 3.98 -36.20 8.38
C GLN A 112 4.75 -35.03 7.76
N THR A 113 4.57 -34.85 6.44
CA THR A 113 5.18 -33.74 5.71
C THR A 113 4.12 -32.79 5.18
N VAL A 114 4.45 -31.50 5.14
CA VAL A 114 3.56 -30.42 4.71
C VAL A 114 4.32 -29.39 3.85
N PRO A 115 3.63 -28.63 3.01
CA PRO A 115 4.25 -27.51 2.31
C PRO A 115 4.60 -26.39 3.28
N THR A 116 5.51 -25.52 2.85
CA THR A 116 6.07 -24.44 3.67
C THR A 116 5.72 -23.09 3.11
N ILE A 117 5.36 -22.14 4.00
CA ILE A 117 5.33 -20.72 3.70
C ILE A 117 6.62 -20.08 4.20
N LEU A 118 7.37 -19.46 3.30
CA LEU A 118 8.59 -18.72 3.58
C LEU A 118 8.30 -17.22 3.65
N TYR A 119 8.71 -16.58 4.74
CA TYR A 119 8.69 -15.14 4.96
C TYR A 119 10.11 -14.64 5.21
N ALA A 120 10.75 -14.10 4.16
CA ALA A 120 12.05 -13.46 4.27
C ALA A 120 11.86 -11.97 4.59
N THR A 121 12.38 -11.53 5.75
CA THR A 121 12.16 -10.15 6.22
C THR A 121 13.47 -9.42 6.46
N ARG A 122 13.46 -8.12 6.14
CA ARG A 122 14.54 -7.17 6.47
C ARG A 122 14.22 -6.32 7.69
N HIS A 123 13.00 -6.45 8.21
CA HIS A 123 12.53 -5.67 9.37
C HIS A 123 12.49 -6.49 10.66
N GLY A 124 13.02 -7.70 10.62
CA GLY A 124 13.12 -8.61 11.77
C GLY A 124 11.97 -9.63 11.85
N ARG A 125 12.34 -10.91 12.06
CA ARG A 125 11.39 -12.03 12.25
C ARG A 125 10.65 -11.96 13.59
N GLY A 126 11.02 -11.06 14.51
CA GLY A 126 10.33 -10.82 15.76
C GLY A 126 11.05 -9.82 16.65
N TYR A 127 10.26 -9.17 17.52
CA TYR A 127 10.73 -8.20 18.49
C TYR A 127 10.25 -8.59 19.89
N THR A 128 11.03 -8.21 20.92
CA THR A 128 10.55 -8.20 22.30
C THR A 128 9.80 -6.92 22.55
N LEU A 129 8.71 -6.97 23.30
CA LEU A 129 8.03 -5.77 23.77
C LEU A 129 8.64 -5.31 25.09
N ASP A 130 8.95 -4.00 25.19
CA ASP A 130 9.43 -3.37 26.41
C ASP A 130 8.29 -3.12 27.40
N PHE A 131 8.64 -2.98 28.72
CA PHE A 131 7.70 -2.51 29.73
C PHE A 131 7.16 -1.10 29.37
N PRO A 132 5.86 -0.79 29.51
CA PRO A 132 4.80 -1.62 30.13
C PRO A 132 4.07 -2.59 29.18
N PHE A 133 4.34 -2.57 27.90
CA PHE A 133 3.59 -3.32 26.88
C PHE A 133 3.83 -4.84 26.97
N SER A 134 5.00 -5.25 27.46
CA SER A 134 5.27 -6.65 27.80
C SER A 134 4.31 -7.23 28.86
N LEU A 135 3.60 -6.40 29.63
CA LEU A 135 2.58 -6.86 30.58
C LEU A 135 1.24 -7.19 29.90
N PHE A 136 0.94 -6.60 28.76
CA PHE A 136 -0.32 -6.82 28.04
C PHE A 136 -0.25 -7.99 27.07
N THR A 137 0.96 -8.43 26.71
CA THR A 137 1.16 -9.65 25.95
C THR A 137 1.28 -10.84 26.90
N GLN A 138 0.15 -11.36 27.37
CA GLN A 138 0.08 -12.39 28.41
C GLN A 138 0.78 -13.71 28.07
N TYR A 139 1.20 -13.92 26.82
CA TYR A 139 1.58 -15.26 26.41
C TYR A 139 2.96 -15.42 25.75
N GLU A 140 3.54 -14.42 25.12
CA GLU A 140 4.91 -14.53 24.59
C GLU A 140 5.48 -13.16 24.18
N LYS A 141 6.76 -13.01 24.43
CA LYS A 141 7.53 -11.79 24.13
C LYS A 141 7.75 -11.57 22.62
N LYS A 142 7.23 -12.45 21.76
CA LYS A 142 7.54 -12.48 20.33
C LYS A 142 6.34 -12.14 19.46
N PHE A 143 6.53 -11.15 18.61
CA PHE A 143 5.51 -10.56 17.75
C PHE A 143 4.96 -11.50 16.66
N THR A 144 5.73 -12.48 16.19
CA THR A 144 5.37 -13.41 15.10
C THR A 144 4.79 -14.73 15.59
N ASN A 145 4.24 -14.77 16.81
CA ASN A 145 3.64 -15.96 17.36
C ASN A 145 2.36 -16.37 16.60
N PRO A 146 2.15 -17.68 16.29
CA PRO A 146 0.91 -18.19 15.68
C PRO A 146 -0.37 -17.82 16.41
N ARG A 147 -0.31 -17.55 17.73
CA ARG A 147 -1.47 -17.15 18.52
C ARG A 147 -1.91 -15.71 18.32
N THR A 148 -1.02 -14.88 17.80
CA THR A 148 -1.24 -13.43 17.69
C THR A 148 -1.13 -12.89 16.28
N ASN A 149 -0.39 -13.56 15.38
CA ASN A 149 -0.24 -13.16 14.00
C ASN A 149 -1.24 -13.91 13.11
N VAL A 150 -2.11 -13.18 12.43
CA VAL A 150 -3.21 -13.74 11.62
C VAL A 150 -2.70 -14.65 10.48
N TYR A 151 -1.59 -14.29 9.84
CA TYR A 151 -1.00 -15.09 8.76
C TYR A 151 -0.38 -16.38 9.28
N VAL A 152 0.49 -16.28 10.29
CA VAL A 152 1.13 -17.46 10.89
C VAL A 152 0.07 -18.40 11.45
N ASN A 153 -0.92 -17.86 12.16
CA ASN A 153 -2.06 -18.62 12.67
C ASN A 153 -2.78 -19.36 11.53
N ARG A 154 -3.20 -18.63 10.51
CA ARG A 154 -3.97 -19.17 9.37
C ARG A 154 -3.23 -20.33 8.69
N PHE A 155 -1.96 -20.16 8.35
CA PHE A 155 -1.22 -21.17 7.61
C PHE A 155 -0.85 -22.37 8.47
N VAL A 156 -0.36 -22.17 9.70
CA VAL A 156 0.02 -23.28 10.59
C VAL A 156 -1.20 -24.12 10.97
N THR A 157 -2.35 -23.47 11.29
CA THR A 157 -3.59 -24.20 11.59
C THR A 157 -4.17 -24.95 10.41
N ASN A 158 -3.85 -24.50 9.17
CA ASN A 158 -4.30 -25.12 7.93
C ASN A 158 -3.36 -26.20 7.40
N GLY A 159 -2.32 -26.54 8.16
CA GLY A 159 -1.40 -27.63 7.83
C GLY A 159 -0.21 -27.22 6.97
N TYR A 160 0.22 -25.97 7.04
CA TYR A 160 1.49 -25.51 6.50
C TYR A 160 2.55 -25.43 7.59
N ALA A 161 3.81 -25.59 7.23
CA ALA A 161 4.91 -25.04 8.02
C ALA A 161 5.08 -23.55 7.70
N TRP A 162 5.44 -22.76 8.70
CA TRP A 162 5.81 -21.35 8.52
C TRP A 162 7.28 -21.16 8.87
N VAL A 163 8.05 -20.60 7.95
CA VAL A 163 9.47 -20.29 8.15
C VAL A 163 9.66 -18.78 7.98
N ALA A 164 10.17 -18.11 9.02
CA ALA A 164 10.55 -16.71 8.97
C ALA A 164 12.08 -16.58 9.05
N VAL A 165 12.65 -15.77 8.16
CA VAL A 165 14.12 -15.60 8.04
C VAL A 165 14.46 -14.12 8.05
N ASP A 166 15.36 -13.70 8.94
CA ASP A 166 16.01 -12.41 8.82
C ASP A 166 17.02 -12.46 7.67
N VAL A 167 16.89 -11.59 6.67
CA VAL A 167 17.85 -11.54 5.56
C VAL A 167 19.23 -11.09 6.05
N ARG A 168 20.28 -11.44 5.30
CA ARG A 168 21.68 -11.11 5.61
C ARG A 168 21.85 -9.65 6.03
N GLY A 169 22.60 -9.41 7.12
CA GLY A 169 22.89 -8.06 7.61
C GLY A 169 21.71 -7.35 8.21
N THR A 170 20.63 -8.07 8.56
CA THR A 170 19.45 -7.52 9.22
C THR A 170 18.99 -8.38 10.38
N GLY A 171 18.13 -7.87 11.23
CA GLY A 171 17.56 -8.64 12.33
C GLY A 171 18.62 -9.30 13.22
N ALA A 172 18.48 -10.60 13.46
CA ALA A 172 19.46 -11.40 14.22
C ALA A 172 20.45 -12.17 13.31
N SER A 173 20.36 -12.02 11.98
CA SER A 173 21.27 -12.65 11.04
C SER A 173 22.66 -12.02 11.07
N ALA A 174 23.67 -12.78 10.68
CA ALA A 174 25.05 -12.31 10.56
C ALA A 174 25.29 -11.57 9.22
N GLY A 175 26.51 -11.06 9.06
CA GLY A 175 26.99 -10.44 7.84
C GLY A 175 26.61 -8.97 7.69
N SER A 176 26.80 -8.48 6.50
CA SER A 176 26.38 -7.14 6.06
C SER A 176 25.84 -7.22 4.65
N LYS A 177 24.99 -6.26 4.28
CA LYS A 177 24.45 -6.14 2.93
C LYS A 177 25.20 -5.06 2.15
N LYS A 178 25.39 -5.27 0.86
CA LYS A 178 25.96 -4.25 -0.04
C LYS A 178 24.95 -3.11 -0.25
N HIS A 179 23.71 -3.44 -0.45
CA HIS A 179 22.51 -2.60 -0.49
C HIS A 179 21.30 -3.52 -0.32
N ASP A 180 20.11 -2.97 -0.13
CA ASP A 180 18.89 -3.77 -0.16
C ASP A 180 18.65 -4.31 -1.57
N PHE A 181 18.10 -5.52 -1.67
CA PHE A 181 17.81 -6.21 -2.94
C PHE A 181 19.05 -6.54 -3.79
N ALA A 182 20.21 -6.77 -3.14
CA ALA A 182 21.42 -7.21 -3.82
C ALA A 182 21.31 -8.67 -4.28
N ASP A 183 22.10 -9.05 -5.31
CA ASP A 183 22.13 -10.44 -5.83
C ASP A 183 22.43 -11.47 -4.77
N GLN A 184 23.17 -11.10 -3.71
CA GLN A 184 23.43 -11.98 -2.58
C GLN A 184 22.15 -12.46 -1.88
N GLU A 185 21.08 -11.66 -1.87
CA GLU A 185 19.79 -12.09 -1.30
C GLU A 185 19.13 -13.19 -2.16
N ILE A 186 19.41 -13.23 -3.46
CA ILE A 186 18.94 -14.29 -4.37
C ILE A 186 19.65 -15.61 -4.03
N GLU A 187 20.98 -15.56 -3.83
CA GLU A 187 21.80 -16.73 -3.46
C GLU A 187 21.39 -17.27 -2.08
N ASP A 188 21.28 -16.39 -1.08
CA ASP A 188 20.81 -16.75 0.26
C ASP A 188 19.40 -17.36 0.23
N GLY A 189 18.52 -16.77 -0.58
CA GLY A 189 17.15 -17.25 -0.79
C GLY A 189 17.09 -18.66 -1.36
N TYR A 190 17.94 -18.94 -2.38
CA TYR A 190 18.07 -20.28 -2.94
C TYR A 190 18.50 -21.28 -1.88
N GLU A 191 19.52 -20.95 -1.08
CA GLU A 191 20.07 -21.85 -0.05
C GLU A 191 19.08 -22.07 1.11
N ILE A 192 18.32 -21.08 1.50
CA ILE A 192 17.25 -21.21 2.51
C ILE A 192 16.13 -22.14 1.99
N ILE A 193 15.70 -21.99 0.72
CA ILE A 193 14.69 -22.89 0.14
C ILE A 193 15.23 -24.31 0.09
N GLU A 194 16.49 -24.51 -0.32
CA GLU A 194 17.15 -25.81 -0.31
C GLU A 194 17.25 -26.41 1.09
N TRP A 195 17.52 -25.59 2.13
CA TRP A 195 17.49 -26.02 3.52
C TRP A 195 16.09 -26.46 3.96
N ILE A 196 15.02 -25.71 3.58
CA ILE A 196 13.63 -26.06 3.87
C ILE A 196 13.26 -27.42 3.29
N THR A 197 13.68 -27.73 2.05
CA THR A 197 13.34 -29.01 1.40
C THR A 197 13.92 -30.22 2.12
N LYS A 198 15.00 -30.04 2.89
CA LYS A 198 15.69 -31.12 3.65
C LYS A 198 15.13 -31.33 5.07
N GLN A 199 14.16 -30.51 5.49
CA GLN A 199 13.59 -30.64 6.82
C GLN A 199 12.65 -31.86 6.93
N PRO A 200 12.60 -32.57 8.07
CA PRO A 200 11.80 -33.79 8.20
C PRO A 200 10.29 -33.56 8.10
N TRP A 201 9.84 -32.30 8.30
CA TRP A 201 8.45 -31.90 8.19
C TRP A 201 8.09 -31.35 6.80
N SER A 202 9.05 -31.15 5.91
CA SER A 202 8.84 -30.56 4.58
C SER A 202 8.43 -31.62 3.55
N ASN A 203 7.44 -31.31 2.72
CA ASN A 203 7.09 -32.13 1.56
C ASN A 203 7.82 -31.69 0.28
N GLY A 204 8.74 -30.73 0.37
CA GLY A 204 9.51 -30.21 -0.75
C GLY A 204 8.86 -29.07 -1.53
N ASN A 205 7.61 -28.70 -1.21
CA ASN A 205 6.94 -27.54 -1.84
C ASN A 205 7.05 -26.32 -0.93
N VAL A 206 7.47 -25.18 -1.50
CA VAL A 206 7.62 -23.90 -0.83
C VAL A 206 6.78 -22.84 -1.54
N ALA A 207 6.06 -22.05 -0.78
CA ALA A 207 5.50 -20.76 -1.23
C ALA A 207 6.12 -19.63 -0.42
N ALA A 208 6.11 -18.41 -0.95
CA ALA A 208 6.58 -17.24 -0.19
C ALA A 208 5.51 -16.15 -0.14
N ILE A 209 5.55 -15.39 0.94
CA ILE A 209 4.67 -14.22 1.13
C ILE A 209 5.50 -13.01 1.53
N GLY A 210 5.12 -11.83 1.03
CA GLY A 210 5.75 -10.58 1.43
C GLY A 210 4.79 -9.39 1.38
N HIS A 211 4.95 -8.48 2.33
CA HIS A 211 4.19 -7.24 2.42
C HIS A 211 5.12 -6.05 2.16
N GLY A 212 4.71 -5.10 1.30
CA GLY A 212 5.56 -3.95 0.98
C GLY A 212 6.94 -4.37 0.45
N LEU A 213 8.00 -3.97 1.13
CA LEU A 213 9.40 -4.28 0.74
C LEU A 213 9.75 -5.78 0.89
N GLU A 214 9.12 -6.52 1.79
CA GLU A 214 9.24 -7.97 1.85
C GLU A 214 8.60 -8.65 0.64
N GLY A 215 7.60 -8.00 0.00
CA GLY A 215 7.08 -8.45 -1.29
C GLY A 215 8.13 -8.36 -2.40
N VAL A 216 8.95 -7.31 -2.41
CA VAL A 216 10.12 -7.23 -3.30
C VAL A 216 11.12 -8.34 -2.98
N GLY A 217 11.34 -8.65 -1.68
CA GLY A 217 12.14 -9.80 -1.25
C GLY A 217 11.59 -11.13 -1.75
N ALA A 218 10.26 -11.33 -1.76
CA ALA A 218 9.65 -12.54 -2.31
C ALA A 218 9.86 -12.68 -3.83
N LEU A 219 9.94 -11.56 -4.57
CA LEU A 219 10.34 -11.57 -5.99
C LEU A 219 11.80 -12.00 -6.19
N LEU A 220 12.71 -11.61 -5.28
CA LEU A 220 14.11 -12.10 -5.31
C LEU A 220 14.17 -13.62 -5.09
N LEU A 221 13.31 -14.19 -4.23
CA LEU A 221 13.19 -15.63 -4.09
C LEU A 221 12.75 -16.29 -5.42
N ALA A 222 11.80 -15.69 -6.15
CA ALA A 222 11.41 -16.20 -7.47
C ALA A 222 12.55 -16.07 -8.48
N ALA A 223 13.30 -14.96 -8.46
CA ALA A 223 14.48 -14.78 -9.31
C ALA A 223 15.58 -15.83 -9.07
N SER A 224 15.60 -16.47 -7.91
CA SER A 224 16.53 -17.59 -7.62
C SER A 224 16.26 -18.85 -8.46
N LYS A 225 15.08 -18.96 -9.08
CA LYS A 225 14.64 -20.11 -9.88
C LYS A 225 14.72 -21.46 -9.17
N HIS A 226 14.57 -21.47 -7.85
CA HIS A 226 14.62 -22.73 -7.09
C HIS A 226 13.38 -23.59 -7.39
N PRO A 227 13.52 -24.86 -7.83
CA PRO A 227 12.39 -25.67 -8.31
C PRO A 227 11.33 -25.99 -7.26
N ALA A 228 11.69 -25.91 -5.97
CA ALA A 228 10.74 -26.09 -4.86
C ALA A 228 9.81 -24.90 -4.65
N LEU A 229 10.16 -23.69 -5.10
CA LEU A 229 9.29 -22.51 -4.98
C LEU A 229 8.20 -22.58 -6.05
N LYS A 230 6.95 -22.71 -5.61
CA LYS A 230 5.79 -22.92 -6.50
C LYS A 230 4.94 -21.67 -6.69
N ALA A 231 4.78 -20.89 -5.61
CA ALA A 231 3.90 -19.73 -5.63
C ALA A 231 4.41 -18.63 -4.70
N ILE A 232 4.15 -17.37 -5.04
CA ILE A 232 4.39 -16.22 -4.15
C ILE A 232 3.17 -15.30 -4.09
N SER A 233 2.97 -14.67 -2.95
CA SER A 233 1.95 -13.64 -2.75
C SER A 233 2.60 -12.33 -2.35
N LEU A 234 2.29 -11.26 -3.10
CA LEU A 234 2.83 -9.91 -2.97
C LEU A 234 1.71 -8.99 -2.49
N ASN A 235 1.79 -8.53 -1.25
CA ASN A 235 0.78 -7.64 -0.71
C ASN A 235 1.32 -6.21 -0.63
N GLY A 236 0.88 -5.35 -1.55
CA GLY A 236 1.32 -3.96 -1.60
C GLY A 236 2.81 -3.78 -1.95
N ALA A 237 3.40 -4.66 -2.77
CA ALA A 237 4.81 -4.59 -3.14
C ALA A 237 5.10 -3.51 -4.20
N PRO A 238 5.99 -2.55 -3.94
CA PRO A 238 6.40 -1.54 -4.93
C PRO A 238 7.43 -2.14 -5.90
N VAL A 239 6.99 -2.89 -6.90
CA VAL A 239 7.86 -3.58 -7.88
C VAL A 239 8.77 -2.62 -8.65
N ASP A 240 8.26 -1.46 -9.05
CA ASP A 240 9.08 -0.34 -9.55
C ASP A 240 9.30 0.65 -8.41
N LEU A 241 10.35 0.46 -7.62
CA LEU A 241 10.67 1.30 -6.46
C LEU A 241 10.82 2.77 -6.83
N TYR A 242 11.41 3.05 -8.01
CA TYR A 242 11.60 4.42 -8.47
C TYR A 242 10.26 5.13 -8.65
N ARG A 243 9.39 4.61 -9.53
CA ARG A 243 8.13 5.29 -9.87
C ARG A 243 7.03 5.10 -8.83
N SER A 244 7.03 3.96 -8.13
CA SER A 244 5.95 3.64 -7.21
C SER A 244 6.09 4.26 -5.83
N ALA A 245 7.32 4.58 -5.39
CA ALA A 245 7.56 5.04 -4.02
C ALA A 245 8.46 6.27 -3.92
N PHE A 246 9.65 6.24 -4.55
CA PHE A 246 10.71 7.21 -4.26
C PHE A 246 10.70 8.42 -5.19
N TYR A 247 10.38 8.22 -6.47
CA TYR A 247 10.39 9.26 -7.50
C TYR A 247 9.16 9.14 -8.43
N PRO A 248 7.92 9.23 -7.91
CA PRO A 248 6.73 9.22 -8.75
C PRO A 248 6.81 10.35 -9.78
N GLY A 249 6.66 9.99 -11.07
CA GLY A 249 6.82 10.95 -12.17
C GLY A 249 8.18 11.67 -12.19
N GLY A 250 9.24 11.09 -11.61
CA GLY A 250 10.55 11.73 -11.44
C GLY A 250 10.58 12.82 -10.36
N VAL A 251 9.50 12.98 -9.61
CA VAL A 251 9.40 13.93 -8.48
C VAL A 251 9.85 13.25 -7.20
N LYS A 252 10.80 13.85 -6.51
CA LYS A 252 11.37 13.31 -5.27
C LYS A 252 10.33 13.21 -4.16
N ASN A 253 9.98 12.00 -3.72
CA ASN A 253 9.20 11.78 -2.51
C ASN A 253 10.14 11.73 -1.29
N ARG A 254 10.45 12.91 -0.76
CA ARG A 254 11.39 13.07 0.35
C ARG A 254 10.99 12.29 1.59
N LYS A 255 9.67 12.26 1.92
CA LYS A 255 9.19 11.56 3.09
C LYS A 255 9.35 10.04 2.98
N ALA A 256 9.07 9.47 1.81
CA ALA A 256 9.28 8.04 1.59
C ALA A 256 10.76 7.68 1.70
N LEU A 257 11.65 8.47 1.10
CA LEU A 257 13.10 8.26 1.14
C LEU A 257 13.67 8.38 2.56
N GLU A 258 13.34 9.43 3.30
CA GLU A 258 13.77 9.62 4.69
C GLU A 258 13.23 8.50 5.60
N SER A 259 11.99 8.08 5.37
CA SER A 259 11.34 7.03 6.14
C SER A 259 11.95 5.66 5.87
N TYR A 260 12.13 5.31 4.59
CA TYR A 260 12.80 4.08 4.17
C TYR A 260 14.17 3.96 4.80
N SER A 261 14.99 4.98 4.64
CA SER A 261 16.34 4.99 5.15
C SER A 261 16.41 4.90 6.68
N SER A 262 15.61 5.70 7.37
CA SER A 262 15.55 5.67 8.83
C SER A 262 15.04 4.31 9.33
N PHE A 263 14.05 3.73 8.66
CA PHE A 263 13.46 2.46 9.08
C PHE A 263 14.39 1.27 8.81
N THR A 264 15.08 1.22 7.68
CA THR A 264 16.00 0.13 7.35
C THR A 264 17.33 0.26 8.10
N TYR A 265 18.01 1.38 7.94
CA TYR A 265 19.35 1.60 8.46
C TYR A 265 19.42 1.64 10.00
N ASP A 266 18.46 2.30 10.63
CA ASP A 266 18.42 2.38 12.10
C ASP A 266 18.00 1.04 12.72
N THR A 267 17.08 0.31 12.07
CA THR A 267 16.63 -1.02 12.51
C THR A 267 17.75 -2.04 12.41
N ASP A 268 18.51 -2.06 11.32
CA ASP A 268 19.65 -2.96 11.13
C ASP A 268 20.68 -2.82 12.26
N ARG A 269 20.91 -1.63 12.75
CA ARG A 269 21.89 -1.34 13.80
C ARG A 269 21.34 -1.42 15.21
N GLN A 270 20.08 -1.77 15.39
CA GLN A 270 19.38 -1.69 16.67
C GLN A 270 19.56 -0.31 17.37
N ILE A 271 19.72 0.76 16.59
CA ILE A 271 19.71 2.09 17.14
C ILE A 271 18.35 2.29 17.77
N ARG A 272 18.31 2.32 19.08
CA ARG A 272 17.09 2.49 19.84
C ARG A 272 16.43 3.75 19.37
N TRP A 273 15.19 3.66 18.98
CA TRP A 273 14.36 4.78 18.56
C TRP A 273 14.35 5.94 19.59
N ARG A 274 14.83 5.70 20.83
CA ARG A 274 15.04 6.67 21.90
C ARG A 274 16.14 7.70 21.58
N GLU A 275 17.08 7.36 20.76
CA GLU A 275 18.28 8.19 20.48
C GLU A 275 18.08 9.14 19.30
N ILE A 276 16.92 9.08 18.62
CA ILE A 276 16.66 9.87 17.43
C ILE A 276 15.66 11.01 17.72
N PRO A 277 16.10 12.30 17.72
CA PRO A 277 15.32 13.41 18.30
C PRO A 277 14.10 13.91 17.50
N THR A 278 13.90 13.51 16.25
CA THR A 278 13.15 14.36 15.30
C THR A 278 11.78 13.88 14.82
N LEU A 279 11.16 12.76 15.29
CA LEU A 279 9.85 12.34 14.77
C LEU A 279 8.84 11.97 15.86
N LYS A 280 7.65 12.60 15.79
CA LYS A 280 6.49 12.27 16.65
C LYS A 280 5.98 10.82 16.52
N PRO A 281 6.00 10.14 15.35
CA PRO A 281 5.74 8.70 15.24
C PRO A 281 6.77 7.84 15.96
N ARG A 282 8.00 8.32 16.12
CA ARG A 282 9.08 7.65 16.87
C ARG A 282 8.75 7.46 18.35
N ILE A 283 7.92 8.30 18.95
CA ILE A 283 7.50 8.13 20.35
C ILE A 283 6.72 6.81 20.50
N MET A 284 5.90 6.47 19.52
CA MET A 284 5.09 5.23 19.56
C MET A 284 5.96 3.98 19.37
N MET A 285 6.83 3.97 18.37
CA MET A 285 7.73 2.83 18.17
C MET A 285 8.77 2.70 19.29
N ASN A 286 9.19 3.81 19.91
CA ASN A 286 10.03 3.78 21.12
C ASN A 286 9.35 3.14 22.33
N TYR A 287 8.02 3.18 22.41
CA TYR A 287 7.26 2.51 23.45
C TYR A 287 6.92 1.06 23.12
N PHE A 288 6.74 0.73 21.82
CA PHE A 288 6.37 -0.59 21.33
C PHE A 288 7.56 -1.40 20.85
N GLY A 289 8.59 -0.73 20.29
CA GLY A 289 9.78 -1.33 19.70
C GLY A 289 10.71 -1.87 20.77
N GLY A 290 10.60 -3.17 21.00
CA GLY A 290 11.60 -3.92 21.76
C GLY A 290 12.87 -4.17 20.96
N ASN A 291 13.81 -4.85 21.57
CA ASN A 291 15.00 -5.33 20.88
C ASN A 291 14.60 -6.45 19.90
N ILE A 292 15.38 -6.63 18.83
CA ILE A 292 15.28 -7.80 17.96
C ILE A 292 15.36 -9.07 18.80
N TYR A 293 14.52 -10.05 18.48
CA TYR A 293 14.48 -11.30 19.21
C TYR A 293 15.74 -12.16 18.88
N PRO A 294 16.55 -12.55 19.88
CA PRO A 294 17.72 -13.38 19.64
C PRO A 294 17.31 -14.81 19.22
N VAL A 295 18.22 -15.51 18.58
CA VAL A 295 18.01 -16.93 18.19
C VAL A 295 18.21 -17.87 19.38
N ASP A 296 19.23 -17.60 20.20
CA ASP A 296 19.62 -18.40 21.34
C ASP A 296 20.02 -17.52 22.53
N ASP A 297 20.37 -18.14 23.65
CA ASP A 297 20.82 -17.43 24.84
C ASP A 297 22.28 -16.91 24.72
N ASN A 298 22.94 -17.10 23.57
CA ASN A 298 24.30 -16.62 23.35
C ASN A 298 24.31 -15.12 22.99
N VAL A 299 24.17 -14.32 24.03
CA VAL A 299 24.16 -12.85 23.90
C VAL A 299 25.43 -12.30 23.22
N ALA A 300 26.57 -12.94 23.41
CA ALA A 300 27.84 -12.50 22.79
C ALA A 300 27.81 -12.72 21.27
N LYS A 301 27.37 -13.90 20.82
CA LYS A 301 27.18 -14.22 19.38
C LYS A 301 26.20 -13.23 18.73
N PHE A 302 25.06 -13.03 19.34
CA PHE A 302 24.03 -12.09 18.86
C PHE A 302 24.59 -10.66 18.75
N LYS A 303 25.27 -10.13 19.79
CA LYS A 303 25.88 -8.79 19.74
C LYS A 303 26.95 -8.66 18.65
N ASN A 304 27.74 -9.74 18.43
CA ASN A 304 28.74 -9.75 17.36
C ASN A 304 28.09 -9.64 15.98
N TYR A 305 26.97 -10.34 15.75
CA TYR A 305 26.23 -10.27 14.48
C TYR A 305 25.64 -8.89 14.23
N ILE A 306 24.98 -8.30 15.23
CA ILE A 306 24.49 -6.93 15.13
C ILE A 306 25.64 -5.92 14.85
N ALA A 307 26.81 -6.12 15.45
CA ALA A 307 27.96 -5.24 15.18
C ALA A 307 28.42 -5.29 13.71
N GLN A 308 28.23 -6.42 13.01
CA GLN A 308 28.56 -6.52 11.59
C GLN A 308 27.65 -5.64 10.71
N HIS A 309 26.42 -5.38 11.15
CA HIS A 309 25.47 -4.50 10.44
C HIS A 309 25.94 -3.04 10.38
N THR A 310 26.93 -2.63 11.19
CA THR A 310 27.56 -1.31 11.08
C THR A 310 28.22 -1.08 9.72
N ASN A 311 28.53 -2.16 9.00
CA ASN A 311 29.07 -2.10 7.64
C ASN A 311 28.00 -1.88 6.56
N ASN A 312 26.72 -1.96 6.90
CA ASN A 312 25.64 -1.66 5.96
C ASN A 312 25.72 -0.17 5.55
N PRO A 313 25.63 0.16 4.24
CA PRO A 313 25.73 1.53 3.78
C PRO A 313 24.50 2.35 4.17
N ASN A 314 24.71 3.62 4.49
CA ASN A 314 23.62 4.59 4.62
C ASN A 314 23.45 5.34 3.28
N LEU A 315 22.48 4.93 2.51
CA LEU A 315 22.19 5.50 1.20
C LEU A 315 21.28 6.73 1.23
N THR A 316 20.82 7.19 2.39
CA THR A 316 19.82 8.26 2.53
C THR A 316 20.13 9.49 1.70
N ASN A 317 21.34 10.07 1.92
CA ASN A 317 21.69 11.31 1.25
C ASN A 317 21.89 11.11 -0.25
N GLU A 318 22.49 9.98 -0.65
CA GLU A 318 22.68 9.68 -2.07
C GLU A 318 21.35 9.44 -2.79
N LEU A 319 20.42 8.73 -2.15
CA LEU A 319 19.07 8.56 -2.67
C LEU A 319 18.32 9.91 -2.74
N LEU A 320 18.50 10.81 -1.78
CA LEU A 320 17.91 12.14 -1.82
C LEU A 320 18.52 13.05 -2.88
N ASP A 321 19.75 12.79 -3.34
CA ASP A 321 20.46 13.60 -4.32
C ASP A 321 20.28 13.15 -5.77
N LEU A 322 19.64 11.99 -6.01
CA LEU A 322 19.36 11.50 -7.35
C LEU A 322 18.46 12.47 -8.13
N LYS A 323 18.72 12.58 -9.42
CA LYS A 323 17.90 13.33 -10.39
C LYS A 323 17.34 12.41 -11.48
N PHE A 324 18.10 11.39 -11.82
CA PHE A 324 17.77 10.43 -12.90
C PHE A 324 17.89 9.02 -12.38
N ARG A 325 17.16 8.10 -13.01
CA ARG A 325 17.16 6.67 -12.65
C ARG A 325 18.54 6.03 -12.90
N ASP A 326 19.31 6.52 -13.87
CA ASP A 326 20.67 6.10 -14.19
C ASP A 326 21.77 6.85 -13.42
N ASP A 327 21.41 7.70 -12.45
CA ASP A 327 22.40 8.30 -11.56
C ASP A 327 23.03 7.25 -10.64
N LYS A 328 24.33 7.40 -10.39
CA LYS A 328 25.14 6.44 -9.63
C LYS A 328 25.17 6.74 -8.15
N LEU A 329 24.86 5.74 -7.34
CA LEU A 329 25.08 5.72 -5.88
C LEU A 329 26.56 5.44 -5.63
N LYS A 330 27.30 6.47 -5.25
CA LYS A 330 28.77 6.45 -5.22
C LYS A 330 29.34 5.50 -4.17
N SER A 331 28.68 5.39 -2.99
CA SER A 331 29.15 4.54 -1.88
C SER A 331 29.09 3.05 -2.19
N VAL A 332 28.14 2.62 -3.05
CA VAL A 332 27.96 1.22 -3.41
C VAL A 332 28.29 0.92 -4.87
N GLY A 333 28.50 1.95 -5.69
CA GLY A 333 28.99 1.84 -7.05
C GLY A 333 27.96 1.35 -8.08
N VAL A 334 26.65 1.35 -7.73
CA VAL A 334 25.54 0.94 -8.62
C VAL A 334 24.64 2.14 -8.95
N THR A 335 23.90 2.07 -10.05
CA THR A 335 22.83 3.01 -10.38
C THR A 335 21.56 2.62 -9.64
N PHE A 336 20.55 3.52 -9.62
CA PHE A 336 19.24 3.13 -9.07
C PHE A 336 18.59 2.02 -9.90
N GLU A 337 18.80 2.02 -11.21
CA GLU A 337 18.31 0.97 -12.11
C GLU A 337 18.90 -0.41 -11.76
N GLU A 338 20.20 -0.45 -11.37
CA GLU A 338 20.86 -1.68 -10.91
C GLU A 338 20.44 -2.10 -9.50
N LEU A 339 19.89 -1.19 -8.69
CA LEU A 339 19.32 -1.51 -7.38
C LEU A 339 17.90 -2.06 -7.48
N ASP A 340 17.14 -1.67 -8.51
CA ASP A 340 15.73 -1.99 -8.67
C ASP A 340 15.53 -3.47 -9.04
N ILE A 341 14.47 -4.09 -8.50
CA ILE A 341 14.06 -5.47 -8.80
C ILE A 341 13.71 -5.68 -10.28
N LEU A 342 13.37 -4.62 -11.01
CA LEU A 342 13.01 -4.69 -12.43
C LEU A 342 14.08 -5.34 -13.31
N ARG A 343 15.36 -5.27 -12.94
CA ARG A 343 16.46 -5.95 -13.64
C ARG A 343 16.34 -7.47 -13.64
N HIS A 344 15.62 -8.05 -12.68
CA HIS A 344 15.43 -9.50 -12.51
C HIS A 344 14.09 -10.02 -13.07
N LEU A 345 13.28 -9.16 -13.71
CA LEU A 345 11.99 -9.59 -14.25
C LEU A 345 12.09 -10.77 -15.23
N GLY A 346 13.16 -10.84 -16.01
CA GLY A 346 13.42 -11.97 -16.91
C GLY A 346 13.62 -13.29 -16.13
N ASP A 347 14.40 -13.26 -15.05
CA ASP A 347 14.62 -14.43 -14.20
C ASP A 347 13.34 -14.85 -13.46
N ILE A 348 12.55 -13.87 -13.01
CA ILE A 348 11.26 -14.11 -12.38
C ILE A 348 10.30 -14.77 -13.37
N ALA A 349 10.20 -14.28 -14.61
CA ALA A 349 9.31 -14.83 -15.62
C ALA A 349 9.67 -16.27 -16.02
N SER A 350 10.98 -16.61 -16.09
CA SER A 350 11.43 -17.98 -16.40
C SER A 350 11.50 -18.90 -15.17
N SER A 351 11.14 -18.42 -13.97
CA SER A 351 11.15 -19.26 -12.76
C SER A 351 10.04 -20.31 -12.71
N GLY A 352 8.96 -20.11 -13.45
CA GLY A 352 7.75 -20.93 -13.40
C GLY A 352 6.93 -20.75 -12.13
N VAL A 353 7.25 -19.75 -11.29
CA VAL A 353 6.54 -19.44 -10.04
C VAL A 353 5.23 -18.73 -10.33
N SER A 354 4.14 -19.21 -9.77
CA SER A 354 2.84 -18.51 -9.82
C SER A 354 2.82 -17.31 -8.89
N ILE A 355 2.34 -16.16 -9.37
CA ILE A 355 2.40 -14.89 -8.62
C ILE A 355 1.00 -14.32 -8.41
N HIS A 356 0.65 -14.06 -7.14
CA HIS A 356 -0.54 -13.28 -6.78
C HIS A 356 -0.12 -11.92 -6.25
N SER A 357 -0.45 -10.86 -6.97
CA SER A 357 -0.12 -9.47 -6.61
C SER A 357 -1.37 -8.71 -6.19
N PHE A 358 -1.30 -8.05 -5.02
CA PHE A 358 -2.32 -7.14 -4.53
C PHE A 358 -1.85 -5.70 -4.65
N GLY A 359 -2.61 -4.86 -5.37
CA GLY A 359 -2.35 -3.44 -5.55
C GLY A 359 -3.44 -2.56 -4.97
N GLY A 360 -3.06 -1.59 -4.13
CA GLY A 360 -3.98 -0.60 -3.59
C GLY A 360 -4.06 0.65 -4.46
N TYR A 361 -5.26 1.09 -4.84
CA TYR A 361 -5.44 2.33 -5.63
C TYR A 361 -4.92 3.57 -4.90
N TYR A 362 -4.91 3.54 -3.57
CA TYR A 362 -4.52 4.67 -2.72
C TYR A 362 -3.19 4.42 -1.98
N ASP A 363 -2.43 3.43 -2.43
CA ASP A 363 -1.12 3.07 -1.89
C ASP A 363 0.00 3.54 -2.83
N MET A 364 0.45 4.77 -2.67
CA MET A 364 1.52 5.34 -3.52
C MET A 364 1.29 5.00 -5.02
N GLY A 365 2.28 4.44 -5.71
CA GLY A 365 2.18 3.90 -7.07
C GLY A 365 2.12 2.36 -7.13
N VAL A 366 1.70 1.69 -6.04
CA VAL A 366 1.72 0.22 -5.93
C VAL A 366 0.76 -0.45 -6.90
N ALA A 367 -0.44 0.10 -7.11
CA ALA A 367 -1.37 -0.46 -8.10
C ALA A 367 -0.75 -0.49 -9.50
N ARG A 368 -0.08 0.61 -9.91
CA ARG A 368 0.65 0.69 -11.20
C ARG A 368 1.74 -0.38 -11.30
N SER A 369 2.54 -0.57 -10.25
CA SER A 369 3.63 -1.54 -10.31
C SER A 369 3.14 -3.00 -10.26
N SER A 370 2.02 -3.26 -9.59
CA SER A 370 1.35 -4.57 -9.62
C SER A 370 0.80 -4.90 -11.02
N ILE A 371 0.22 -3.91 -11.69
CA ILE A 371 -0.24 -4.01 -13.09
C ILE A 371 0.95 -4.26 -14.02
N LEU A 372 2.04 -3.48 -13.88
CA LEU A 372 3.25 -3.64 -14.65
C LEU A 372 3.80 -5.07 -14.58
N LEU A 373 3.89 -5.61 -13.35
CA LEU A 373 4.36 -6.98 -13.14
C LEU A 373 3.46 -8.00 -13.83
N PHE A 374 2.15 -7.91 -13.65
CA PHE A 374 1.19 -8.81 -14.29
C PHE A 374 1.29 -8.75 -15.81
N GLN A 375 1.31 -7.54 -16.39
CA GLN A 375 1.42 -7.34 -17.84
C GLN A 375 2.77 -7.84 -18.40
N TYR A 376 3.86 -7.69 -17.66
CA TYR A 376 5.15 -8.24 -18.03
C TYR A 376 5.09 -9.78 -18.10
N LEU A 377 4.60 -10.40 -17.04
CA LEU A 377 4.50 -11.86 -16.94
C LEU A 377 3.57 -12.48 -18.00
N THR A 378 2.53 -11.77 -18.40
CA THR A 378 1.54 -12.24 -19.40
C THR A 378 1.81 -11.74 -20.82
N ASN A 379 2.93 -11.03 -21.05
CA ASN A 379 3.31 -10.46 -22.35
C ASN A 379 2.24 -9.52 -22.95
N THR A 380 1.59 -8.71 -22.09
CA THR A 380 0.52 -7.78 -22.50
C THR A 380 0.91 -6.30 -22.28
N LEU A 381 2.21 -6.02 -22.05
CA LEU A 381 2.73 -4.67 -21.91
C LEU A 381 2.57 -3.84 -23.20
N ASP A 382 2.34 -2.54 -23.02
CA ASP A 382 2.55 -1.57 -24.07
C ASP A 382 3.99 -1.67 -24.61
N LYS A 383 4.16 -1.55 -25.92
CA LYS A 383 5.46 -1.69 -26.62
C LYS A 383 6.54 -0.72 -26.09
N ASP A 384 6.13 0.52 -25.75
CA ASP A 384 7.07 1.55 -25.29
C ASP A 384 7.51 1.28 -23.84
N VAL A 385 6.61 0.73 -23.02
CA VAL A 385 6.94 0.27 -21.65
C VAL A 385 7.84 -0.97 -21.74
N ALA A 386 7.50 -1.93 -22.59
CA ALA A 386 8.29 -3.16 -22.78
C ALA A 386 9.72 -2.86 -23.25
N ALA A 387 9.92 -1.80 -24.07
CA ALA A 387 11.25 -1.38 -24.52
C ALA A 387 12.17 -0.85 -23.39
N LEU A 388 11.62 -0.51 -22.23
CA LEU A 388 12.37 -0.04 -21.04
C LEU A 388 12.69 -1.14 -20.04
N LEU A 389 12.21 -2.35 -20.25
CA LEU A 389 12.36 -3.48 -19.35
C LEU A 389 13.24 -4.58 -19.97
N PRO A 390 13.77 -5.51 -19.16
CA PRO A 390 14.44 -6.69 -19.70
C PRO A 390 13.54 -7.42 -20.72
N LYS A 391 14.14 -7.95 -21.78
CA LYS A 391 13.38 -8.75 -22.75
C LYS A 391 12.76 -9.97 -22.06
N LEU A 392 11.47 -10.20 -22.30
CA LEU A 392 10.81 -11.40 -21.81
C LEU A 392 11.49 -12.66 -22.39
N PRO A 393 11.91 -13.65 -21.56
CA PRO A 393 12.51 -14.88 -22.01
C PRO A 393 11.55 -15.71 -22.86
N GLU A 394 12.11 -16.49 -23.81
CA GLU A 394 11.32 -17.35 -24.71
C GLU A 394 10.67 -18.54 -23.97
N ASP A 395 11.25 -18.95 -22.84
CA ASP A 395 10.77 -20.03 -21.97
C ASP A 395 9.81 -19.55 -20.88
N ALA A 396 9.48 -18.26 -20.83
CA ALA A 396 8.54 -17.72 -19.87
C ALA A 396 7.12 -18.27 -20.10
N ASN A 397 6.48 -18.68 -19.01
CA ASN A 397 5.06 -19.03 -19.06
C ASN A 397 4.22 -17.75 -19.03
N THR A 398 3.61 -17.41 -20.17
CA THR A 398 2.81 -16.20 -20.35
C THR A 398 1.31 -16.43 -20.19
N ASP A 399 0.89 -17.61 -19.71
CA ASP A 399 -0.52 -17.88 -19.44
C ASP A 399 -1.02 -16.97 -18.30
N PRO A 400 -1.98 -16.06 -18.57
CA PRO A 400 -2.50 -15.16 -17.54
C PRO A 400 -3.14 -15.91 -16.36
N PHE A 401 -3.67 -17.11 -16.58
CA PHE A 401 -4.27 -17.91 -15.52
C PHE A 401 -3.26 -18.51 -14.53
N ASN A 402 -1.97 -18.49 -14.87
CA ASN A 402 -0.91 -18.87 -13.94
C ASN A 402 -0.63 -17.79 -12.87
N HIS A 403 -1.10 -16.57 -13.08
CA HIS A 403 -0.88 -15.43 -12.20
C HIS A 403 -2.20 -14.82 -11.75
N ARG A 404 -2.18 -14.02 -10.67
CA ARG A 404 -3.35 -13.30 -10.16
C ARG A 404 -2.99 -11.84 -9.88
N LEU A 405 -3.90 -10.95 -10.26
CA LEU A 405 -3.83 -9.54 -9.93
C LEU A 405 -5.12 -9.12 -9.22
N THR A 406 -4.99 -8.58 -8.02
CA THR A 406 -6.13 -8.07 -7.26
C THR A 406 -5.92 -6.58 -6.96
N LEU A 407 -6.78 -5.72 -7.52
CA LEU A 407 -6.72 -4.27 -7.36
C LEU A 407 -7.88 -3.79 -6.49
N GLY A 408 -7.57 -3.15 -5.37
CA GLY A 408 -8.60 -2.72 -4.42
C GLY A 408 -8.42 -1.28 -3.95
N PRO A 409 -9.43 -0.73 -3.26
CA PRO A 409 -9.43 0.66 -2.78
C PRO A 409 -8.64 0.80 -1.47
N TRP A 410 -7.48 0.18 -1.40
CA TRP A 410 -6.65 0.13 -0.21
C TRP A 410 -5.58 1.22 -0.21
N SER A 411 -5.27 1.71 1.00
CA SER A 411 -4.06 2.46 1.31
C SER A 411 -2.90 1.50 1.65
N HIS A 412 -1.75 2.04 2.02
CA HIS A 412 -0.57 1.23 2.35
C HIS A 412 -0.87 0.21 3.46
N ALA A 413 -0.34 -0.99 3.30
CA ALA A 413 -0.59 -2.22 4.08
C ALA A 413 -1.90 -2.97 3.75
N GLY A 414 -2.74 -2.47 2.84
CA GLY A 414 -3.91 -3.19 2.34
C GLY A 414 -5.04 -3.39 3.35
N VAL A 415 -5.01 -2.69 4.48
CA VAL A 415 -5.90 -2.96 5.62
C VAL A 415 -7.23 -2.21 5.51
N ASP A 416 -7.17 -0.94 5.12
CA ASP A 416 -8.33 -0.07 5.11
C ASP A 416 -8.89 0.11 3.70
N ASN A 417 -10.15 -0.25 3.51
CA ASN A 417 -10.89 0.13 2.31
C ASN A 417 -11.23 1.62 2.39
N SER A 418 -10.62 2.40 1.49
CA SER A 418 -10.73 3.86 1.45
C SER A 418 -11.88 4.36 0.56
N ASP A 419 -12.77 3.47 0.07
CA ASP A 419 -13.99 3.90 -0.64
C ASP A 419 -14.91 4.65 0.34
N PRO A 420 -15.16 5.96 0.14
CA PRO A 420 -15.98 6.75 1.05
C PRO A 420 -17.48 6.41 0.93
N PHE A 421 -17.89 5.73 -0.13
CA PHE A 421 -19.29 5.40 -0.43
C PHE A 421 -19.66 3.98 0.05
N ALA A 422 -18.68 3.12 0.33
CA ALA A 422 -18.91 1.76 0.72
C ALA A 422 -19.43 1.65 2.16
N THR A 423 -20.44 0.79 2.37
CA THR A 423 -20.89 0.38 3.71
C THR A 423 -19.84 -0.45 4.40
N SER A 424 -19.92 -0.58 5.73
CA SER A 424 -18.98 -1.41 6.50
C SER A 424 -18.92 -2.86 6.00
N LYS A 425 -20.05 -3.42 5.50
CA LYS A 425 -20.10 -4.75 4.91
C LYS A 425 -19.36 -4.84 3.57
N GLN A 426 -19.47 -3.81 2.71
CA GLN A 426 -18.79 -3.75 1.42
C GLN A 426 -17.28 -3.47 1.57
N LYS A 427 -16.86 -2.91 2.71
CA LYS A 427 -15.43 -2.68 3.02
C LYS A 427 -14.68 -3.94 3.43
N CYS A 428 -15.39 -5.01 3.69
CA CYS A 428 -14.81 -6.26 4.15
C CYS A 428 -14.06 -6.99 3.03
N PHE A 429 -12.82 -7.41 3.29
CA PHE A 429 -12.03 -8.23 2.39
C PHE A 429 -11.07 -9.11 3.19
N TYR A 430 -11.13 -10.42 3.00
CA TYR A 430 -10.31 -11.38 3.73
C TYR A 430 -9.02 -11.73 2.97
N HIS A 431 -8.02 -10.86 3.00
CA HIS A 431 -6.73 -11.04 2.30
C HIS A 431 -6.09 -12.39 2.60
N VAL A 432 -6.02 -12.76 3.89
CA VAL A 432 -5.39 -14.02 4.29
C VAL A 432 -6.12 -15.24 3.76
N ASP A 433 -7.46 -15.17 3.64
CA ASP A 433 -8.26 -16.25 3.09
C ASP A 433 -8.05 -16.36 1.57
N GLU A 434 -7.97 -15.24 0.87
CA GLU A 434 -7.67 -15.18 -0.57
C GLU A 434 -6.28 -15.73 -0.89
N ILE A 435 -5.28 -15.37 -0.10
CA ILE A 435 -3.92 -15.90 -0.23
C ILE A 435 -3.90 -17.40 0.10
N SER A 436 -4.64 -17.84 1.13
CA SER A 436 -4.73 -19.27 1.49
C SER A 436 -5.35 -20.08 0.35
N ARG A 437 -6.37 -19.57 -0.30
CA ARG A 437 -7.04 -20.18 -1.45
C ARG A 437 -6.07 -20.34 -2.63
N PHE A 438 -5.32 -19.29 -2.95
CA PHE A 438 -4.28 -19.31 -3.98
C PHE A 438 -3.18 -20.33 -3.67
N PHE A 439 -2.67 -20.35 -2.44
CA PHE A 439 -1.64 -21.31 -2.05
C PHE A 439 -2.17 -22.74 -1.97
N ASP A 440 -3.39 -22.98 -1.50
CA ASP A 440 -3.99 -24.32 -1.50
C ASP A 440 -4.09 -24.89 -2.93
N HIS A 441 -4.36 -24.04 -3.92
CA HIS A 441 -4.37 -24.42 -5.33
C HIS A 441 -3.00 -24.90 -5.83
N HIS A 442 -1.91 -24.17 -5.51
CA HIS A 442 -0.58 -24.46 -6.04
C HIS A 442 0.24 -25.45 -5.20
N MET A 443 -0.10 -25.60 -3.92
CA MET A 443 0.70 -26.36 -2.96
C MET A 443 0.11 -27.74 -2.63
N TYR A 444 -1.19 -27.94 -2.86
CA TYR A 444 -1.91 -29.17 -2.52
C TYR A 444 -2.77 -29.67 -3.69
N GLU A 445 -2.40 -30.79 -4.30
CA GLU A 445 -3.17 -31.37 -5.41
C GLU A 445 -4.63 -31.68 -5.02
N ASN A 446 -4.83 -32.20 -3.80
CA ASN A 446 -6.17 -32.57 -3.32
C ASN A 446 -7.04 -31.38 -2.90
N ARG A 447 -6.50 -30.15 -2.85
CA ARG A 447 -7.23 -28.92 -2.50
C ARG A 447 -7.60 -28.06 -3.72
N LYS A 448 -7.02 -28.30 -4.89
CA LYS A 448 -7.28 -27.51 -6.11
C LYS A 448 -8.76 -27.32 -6.39
N LYS A 449 -9.54 -28.40 -6.38
CA LYS A 449 -10.99 -28.38 -6.66
C LYS A 449 -11.82 -27.56 -5.68
N PHE A 450 -11.31 -27.36 -4.45
CA PHE A 450 -11.98 -26.53 -3.43
C PHE A 450 -11.53 -25.07 -3.52
N ALA A 451 -10.31 -24.83 -3.96
CA ALA A 451 -9.78 -23.51 -4.16
C ALA A 451 -10.45 -22.75 -5.33
N LYS A 452 -10.91 -23.48 -6.37
CA LYS A 452 -11.62 -22.93 -7.53
C LYS A 452 -10.93 -21.77 -8.24
N VAL A 453 -9.60 -21.71 -8.16
CA VAL A 453 -8.82 -20.61 -8.74
C VAL A 453 -8.90 -20.65 -10.27
N GLU A 454 -8.96 -21.84 -10.88
CA GLU A 454 -9.07 -22.02 -12.34
C GLU A 454 -10.45 -21.64 -12.91
N GLU A 455 -11.47 -21.49 -12.08
CA GLU A 455 -12.83 -21.12 -12.49
C GLU A 455 -12.99 -19.60 -12.64
N GLU A 456 -11.98 -18.79 -12.28
CA GLU A 456 -12.04 -17.33 -12.21
C GLU A 456 -11.09 -16.66 -13.18
N GLU A 457 -11.46 -15.48 -13.67
CA GLU A 457 -10.57 -14.62 -14.43
C GLU A 457 -9.37 -14.18 -13.59
N PRO A 458 -8.18 -13.98 -14.20
CA PRO A 458 -6.94 -13.76 -13.46
C PRO A 458 -6.85 -12.39 -12.78
N ILE A 459 -7.63 -11.41 -13.21
CA ILE A 459 -7.65 -10.06 -12.65
C ILE A 459 -8.97 -9.84 -11.92
N HIS A 460 -8.88 -9.43 -10.65
CA HIS A 460 -10.02 -8.92 -9.90
C HIS A 460 -9.77 -7.46 -9.54
N TYR A 461 -10.77 -6.60 -9.74
CA TYR A 461 -10.66 -5.20 -9.42
C TYR A 461 -11.93 -4.63 -8.79
N TYR A 462 -11.75 -3.73 -7.85
CA TYR A 462 -12.85 -3.07 -7.15
C TYR A 462 -13.17 -1.75 -7.83
N THR A 463 -14.46 -1.51 -8.12
CA THR A 463 -14.93 -0.24 -8.68
C THR A 463 -15.47 0.65 -7.58
N VAL A 464 -14.79 1.75 -7.31
CA VAL A 464 -15.14 2.76 -6.30
C VAL A 464 -16.45 3.45 -6.66
N VAL A 465 -17.23 3.89 -5.69
CA VAL A 465 -18.61 4.40 -5.79
C VAL A 465 -19.64 3.30 -6.06
N HIS A 466 -19.39 2.44 -7.03
CA HIS A 466 -20.23 1.27 -7.28
C HIS A 466 -20.08 0.21 -6.18
N SER A 467 -18.95 0.26 -5.45
CA SER A 467 -18.62 -0.62 -4.31
C SER A 467 -18.74 -2.11 -4.65
N LYS A 468 -18.34 -2.49 -5.87
CA LYS A 468 -18.42 -3.87 -6.39
C LYS A 468 -17.08 -4.36 -6.92
N TRP A 469 -16.87 -5.66 -6.77
CA TRP A 469 -15.77 -6.38 -7.41
C TRP A 469 -16.16 -6.78 -8.83
N LYS A 470 -15.21 -6.68 -9.74
CA LYS A 470 -15.30 -7.12 -11.13
C LYS A 470 -14.10 -7.97 -11.50
N SER A 471 -14.16 -8.66 -12.63
CA SER A 471 -13.05 -9.46 -13.13
C SER A 471 -12.72 -9.16 -14.59
N ALA A 472 -11.52 -9.53 -15.01
CA ALA A 472 -11.04 -9.37 -16.39
C ALA A 472 -9.86 -10.32 -16.66
N VAL A 473 -9.64 -10.63 -17.94
CA VAL A 473 -8.46 -11.38 -18.40
C VAL A 473 -7.26 -10.47 -18.63
N THR A 474 -7.50 -9.22 -19.05
CA THR A 474 -6.46 -8.22 -19.37
C THR A 474 -6.68 -6.93 -18.61
N TRP A 475 -5.61 -6.14 -18.44
CA TRP A 475 -5.69 -4.78 -17.91
C TRP A 475 -5.07 -3.78 -18.91
N PRO A 476 -5.75 -2.68 -19.25
CA PRO A 476 -7.15 -2.38 -18.93
C PRO A 476 -8.11 -3.46 -19.49
N PRO A 477 -9.34 -3.60 -18.92
CA PRO A 477 -10.36 -4.48 -19.49
C PRO A 477 -10.62 -4.20 -20.98
N ALA A 478 -10.68 -5.25 -21.81
CA ALA A 478 -10.69 -5.12 -23.27
C ALA A 478 -11.89 -4.38 -23.88
N HIS A 479 -12.97 -4.22 -23.11
CA HIS A 479 -14.19 -3.54 -23.56
C HIS A 479 -14.18 -2.02 -23.35
N LEU A 480 -13.08 -1.45 -22.84
CA LEU A 480 -12.93 -0.01 -22.65
C LEU A 480 -12.62 0.69 -23.97
N SER A 481 -13.09 1.92 -24.10
CA SER A 481 -12.72 2.84 -25.16
C SER A 481 -12.10 4.11 -24.59
N ASP A 482 -11.12 4.67 -25.28
CA ASP A 482 -10.52 5.95 -24.90
C ASP A 482 -11.42 7.10 -25.34
N GLN A 483 -11.88 7.91 -24.39
CA GLN A 483 -12.56 9.19 -24.64
C GLN A 483 -11.57 10.33 -24.46
N VAL A 484 -11.49 11.25 -25.43
CA VAL A 484 -10.58 12.40 -25.38
C VAL A 484 -11.39 13.68 -25.27
N PHE A 485 -11.04 14.48 -24.25
CA PHE A 485 -11.63 15.79 -24.02
C PHE A 485 -10.54 16.87 -24.07
N TYR A 486 -10.88 18.05 -24.59
CA TYR A 486 -9.98 19.18 -24.79
C TYR A 486 -10.28 20.30 -23.82
N PHE A 487 -9.24 20.95 -23.34
CA PHE A 487 -9.34 22.09 -22.45
C PHE A 487 -9.64 23.36 -23.28
N GLY A 488 -10.46 24.25 -22.74
CA GLY A 488 -10.97 25.41 -23.46
C GLY A 488 -11.19 26.63 -22.59
N PRO A 489 -11.75 27.68 -23.20
CA PRO A 489 -12.08 28.94 -22.52
C PRO A 489 -13.06 28.70 -21.37
N ASN A 490 -13.11 29.66 -20.44
CA ASN A 490 -13.95 29.60 -19.25
C ASN A 490 -13.71 28.35 -18.37
N GLN A 491 -12.48 27.79 -18.42
CA GLN A 491 -12.12 26.60 -17.66
C GLN A 491 -12.96 25.35 -18.03
N ALA A 492 -13.46 25.30 -19.27
CA ALA A 492 -14.23 24.17 -19.75
C ALA A 492 -13.33 23.00 -20.22
N ILE A 493 -13.87 21.78 -20.11
CA ILE A 493 -13.36 20.57 -20.75
C ILE A 493 -14.44 20.06 -21.68
N GLU A 494 -14.16 19.96 -22.99
CA GLU A 494 -15.13 19.70 -24.05
C GLU A 494 -14.68 18.54 -24.96
N GLU A 495 -15.61 17.87 -25.61
CA GLU A 495 -15.33 16.78 -26.55
C GLU A 495 -14.68 17.25 -27.85
N VAL A 496 -14.75 18.53 -28.15
CA VAL A 496 -14.25 19.12 -29.39
C VAL A 496 -13.10 20.07 -29.11
N ALA A 497 -12.10 20.05 -30.00
CA ALA A 497 -10.95 20.94 -29.89
C ALA A 497 -11.39 22.43 -29.89
N THR A 498 -10.81 23.19 -29.00
CA THR A 498 -11.21 24.58 -28.69
C THR A 498 -10.29 25.59 -29.39
N PRO A 499 -10.71 26.89 -29.53
CA PRO A 499 -9.80 27.95 -29.91
C PRO A 499 -8.63 28.12 -28.95
N SER A 500 -7.51 28.66 -29.45
CA SER A 500 -6.32 28.94 -28.66
C SER A 500 -6.59 29.89 -27.51
N GLY A 501 -6.06 29.60 -26.34
CA GLY A 501 -6.13 30.45 -25.16
C GLY A 501 -5.14 29.96 -24.09
N GLU A 502 -5.15 30.70 -22.97
CA GLU A 502 -4.33 30.38 -21.82
C GLU A 502 -5.02 30.70 -20.50
N LEU A 503 -4.67 29.98 -19.45
CA LEU A 503 -5.06 30.25 -18.07
C LEU A 503 -3.81 30.36 -17.21
N SER A 504 -3.58 31.50 -16.60
CA SER A 504 -2.47 31.73 -15.68
C SER A 504 -2.95 31.75 -14.24
N ILE A 505 -2.20 31.10 -13.37
CA ILE A 505 -2.40 31.13 -11.93
C ILE A 505 -1.13 31.52 -11.19
N ASP A 506 -1.30 32.18 -10.06
CA ASP A 506 -0.23 32.44 -9.10
C ASP A 506 -0.03 31.19 -8.21
N VAL A 507 1.20 30.70 -8.14
CA VAL A 507 1.53 29.51 -7.34
C VAL A 507 1.74 29.92 -5.88
N ALA A 508 0.90 29.41 -4.98
CA ALA A 508 1.11 29.63 -3.55
C ALA A 508 2.19 28.70 -3.01
N HIS A 509 3.17 29.29 -2.31
CA HIS A 509 4.32 28.54 -1.74
C HIS A 509 4.04 27.94 -0.36
N LYS A 510 2.88 28.14 0.21
CA LYS A 510 2.50 27.57 1.51
C LYS A 510 1.48 26.48 1.31
N PRO A 511 1.72 25.26 1.82
CA PRO A 511 0.64 24.28 1.90
C PRO A 511 -0.46 24.88 2.78
N LEU A 512 -1.62 25.15 2.22
CA LEU A 512 -2.76 25.72 2.93
C LEU A 512 -3.30 24.77 4.00
N TYR A 513 -3.05 23.46 3.87
CA TYR A 513 -3.58 22.44 4.77
C TYR A 513 -2.61 21.27 4.98
N ASP A 514 -2.72 20.67 6.16
CA ASP A 514 -2.06 19.42 6.52
C ASP A 514 -2.85 18.24 5.93
N VAL A 515 -2.78 18.09 4.60
CA VAL A 515 -3.48 17.03 3.87
C VAL A 515 -2.62 15.76 3.92
N GLU A 516 -3.19 14.67 4.40
CA GLU A 516 -2.58 13.36 4.27
C GLU A 516 -2.68 12.93 2.79
N SER A 517 -1.55 12.64 2.16
CA SER A 517 -1.53 12.20 0.77
C SER A 517 -1.24 10.70 0.66
N ARG A 518 -1.58 10.11 -0.49
CA ARG A 518 -1.27 8.71 -0.80
C ARG A 518 0.23 8.39 -0.70
N TRP A 519 1.10 9.38 -0.83
CA TRP A 519 2.55 9.25 -0.80
C TRP A 519 3.15 9.19 0.61
N ASN A 520 2.34 9.33 1.65
CA ASN A 520 2.77 9.25 3.05
C ASN A 520 2.57 7.86 3.64
N MET A 521 3.43 6.93 3.26
CA MET A 521 3.42 5.52 3.66
C MET A 521 3.33 5.30 5.18
N ILE A 522 4.04 6.11 5.99
CA ILE A 522 4.13 5.87 7.45
C ILE A 522 2.80 6.10 8.16
N ASN A 523 2.08 7.16 7.81
CA ASN A 523 0.80 7.44 8.47
C ASN A 523 -0.23 6.35 8.18
N HIS A 524 -0.17 5.76 6.99
CA HIS A 524 -1.06 4.66 6.60
C HIS A 524 -0.67 3.34 7.26
N LEU A 525 0.63 3.03 7.37
CA LEU A 525 1.12 1.80 7.99
C LEU A 525 0.66 1.66 9.46
N PHE A 526 0.56 2.78 10.18
CA PHE A 526 0.16 2.76 11.58
C PHE A 526 -1.34 3.00 11.80
N GLY A 527 -2.17 3.09 10.75
CA GLY A 527 -3.62 3.32 10.87
C GLY A 527 -3.95 4.61 11.62
N ILE A 528 -3.01 5.57 11.67
CA ILE A 528 -3.14 6.80 12.46
C ILE A 528 -4.22 7.69 11.88
N ARG A 529 -4.41 7.65 10.57
CA ARG A 529 -5.50 8.32 9.86
C ARG A 529 -5.87 7.52 8.63
N PRO A 530 -7.16 7.22 8.42
CA PRO A 530 -7.63 6.72 7.13
C PRO A 530 -7.29 7.76 6.06
N PHE A 531 -6.96 7.26 4.86
CA PHE A 531 -6.73 8.10 3.70
C PHE A 531 -8.03 8.82 3.34
N TYR A 532 -8.10 10.12 3.62
CA TYR A 532 -9.15 11.00 3.14
C TYR A 532 -8.49 12.28 2.65
N TYR A 533 -8.67 12.62 1.39
CA TYR A 533 -8.44 13.99 0.97
C TYR A 533 -9.55 14.85 1.54
N ASN A 534 -9.21 15.72 2.46
CA ASN A 534 -10.10 16.73 3.02
C ASN A 534 -10.66 17.60 1.90
N ASP A 535 -11.74 18.34 2.20
CA ASP A 535 -12.36 19.30 1.28
C ASP A 535 -11.29 20.11 0.53
N ARG A 536 -11.15 19.84 -0.76
CA ARG A 536 -10.14 20.47 -1.63
C ARG A 536 -10.54 21.83 -2.13
N GLN A 537 -11.71 22.31 -1.82
CA GLN A 537 -12.18 23.63 -2.28
C GLN A 537 -11.23 24.77 -1.86
N GLN A 538 -10.65 24.67 -0.69
CA GLN A 538 -9.68 25.66 -0.21
C GLN A 538 -8.33 25.59 -0.96
N MET A 539 -8.09 24.52 -1.72
CA MET A 539 -6.92 24.38 -2.59
C MET A 539 -7.17 24.94 -3.99
N GLU A 540 -8.41 25.27 -4.36
CA GLU A 540 -8.80 25.78 -5.68
C GLU A 540 -8.08 27.08 -6.04
N GLU A 541 -7.85 27.95 -5.08
CA GLU A 541 -7.13 29.22 -5.30
C GLU A 541 -5.69 29.03 -5.77
N GLN A 542 -5.14 27.80 -5.65
CA GLN A 542 -3.75 27.48 -5.98
C GLN A 542 -3.61 26.62 -7.25
N TYR A 543 -4.72 26.21 -7.84
CA TYR A 543 -4.74 25.31 -9.00
C TYR A 543 -5.47 25.93 -10.19
N ALA A 544 -4.97 25.66 -11.39
CA ALA A 544 -5.73 25.86 -12.61
C ALA A 544 -6.80 24.76 -12.69
N VAL A 545 -8.05 25.16 -12.59
CA VAL A 545 -9.19 24.24 -12.53
C VAL A 545 -9.92 24.24 -13.86
N PHE A 546 -10.19 23.04 -14.40
CA PHE A 546 -10.99 22.82 -15.60
C PHE A 546 -12.04 21.74 -15.31
N GLN A 547 -13.22 21.85 -15.94
CA GLN A 547 -14.36 21.01 -15.61
C GLN A 547 -15.21 20.67 -16.84
N THR A 548 -15.69 19.42 -16.91
CA THR A 548 -16.63 18.99 -17.95
C THR A 548 -18.03 19.55 -17.69
N PRO A 549 -18.91 19.57 -18.69
CA PRO A 549 -20.35 19.59 -18.45
C PRO A 549 -20.79 18.40 -17.58
N GLU A 550 -22.05 18.38 -17.16
CA GLU A 550 -22.65 17.19 -16.56
C GLU A 550 -22.51 15.99 -17.50
N LEU A 551 -21.91 14.92 -17.00
CA LEU A 551 -21.68 13.69 -17.76
C LEU A 551 -22.79 12.67 -17.49
N PRO A 552 -23.05 11.74 -18.45
CA PRO A 552 -23.85 10.56 -18.16
C PRO A 552 -23.11 9.67 -17.13
N LEU A 553 -23.78 8.63 -16.66
CA LEU A 553 -23.11 7.59 -15.85
C LEU A 553 -21.88 7.07 -16.61
N THR A 554 -20.69 7.30 -16.06
CA THR A 554 -19.41 7.00 -16.73
C THR A 554 -18.50 6.19 -15.81
N GLU A 555 -18.12 5.00 -16.23
CA GLU A 555 -17.09 4.22 -15.55
C GLU A 555 -15.73 4.53 -16.16
N ILE A 556 -14.77 4.90 -15.32
CA ILE A 556 -13.37 5.16 -15.67
C ILE A 556 -12.55 4.04 -15.04
N THR A 557 -11.93 3.18 -15.87
CA THR A 557 -11.13 2.05 -15.37
C THR A 557 -9.81 1.95 -16.14
N GLY A 558 -8.70 2.22 -15.47
CA GLY A 558 -7.36 2.23 -16.06
C GLY A 558 -6.54 3.44 -15.63
N GLU A 559 -5.60 3.84 -16.50
CA GLU A 559 -4.76 5.02 -16.33
C GLU A 559 -5.30 6.17 -17.16
N VAL A 560 -5.70 7.24 -16.51
CA VAL A 560 -6.05 8.51 -17.17
C VAL A 560 -4.77 9.20 -17.61
N GLU A 561 -4.78 9.84 -18.78
CA GLU A 561 -3.64 10.56 -19.35
C GLU A 561 -3.98 12.02 -19.61
N LEU A 562 -3.20 12.94 -19.04
CA LEU A 562 -3.28 14.37 -19.29
C LEU A 562 -2.10 14.81 -20.16
N ARG A 563 -2.38 15.23 -21.37
CA ARG A 563 -1.42 15.89 -22.28
C ARG A 563 -1.53 17.40 -22.05
N LEU A 564 -0.55 17.97 -21.41
CA LEU A 564 -0.55 19.33 -20.89
C LEU A 564 0.48 20.20 -21.62
N PHE A 565 0.04 21.33 -22.16
CA PHE A 565 0.92 22.40 -22.63
C PHE A 565 0.98 23.50 -21.58
N PHE A 566 2.20 23.81 -21.10
CA PHE A 566 2.38 24.74 -20.00
C PHE A 566 3.63 25.61 -20.17
N SER A 567 3.65 26.74 -19.51
CA SER A 567 4.86 27.55 -19.26
C SER A 567 4.93 28.02 -17.82
N VAL A 568 6.15 28.29 -17.35
CA VAL A 568 6.43 28.74 -15.97
C VAL A 568 7.41 29.91 -15.98
N ASP A 569 7.37 30.76 -14.98
CA ASP A 569 8.28 31.90 -14.81
C ASP A 569 9.65 31.50 -14.25
N LYS A 570 9.80 30.27 -13.69
CA LYS A 570 11.05 29.72 -13.19
C LYS A 570 11.21 28.24 -13.59
N PRO A 571 12.45 27.77 -13.83
CA PRO A 571 12.68 26.45 -14.42
C PRO A 571 12.46 25.26 -13.48
N ASN A 572 12.52 25.48 -12.16
CA ASN A 572 12.39 24.39 -11.18
C ASN A 572 10.92 24.13 -10.84
N VAL A 573 10.27 23.23 -11.56
CA VAL A 573 8.86 22.91 -11.42
C VAL A 573 8.61 21.41 -11.27
N ASN A 574 7.72 21.04 -10.38
CA ASN A 574 7.12 19.73 -10.30
C ASN A 574 5.61 19.91 -10.48
N LEU A 575 5.06 19.35 -11.54
CA LEU A 575 3.62 19.43 -11.84
C LEU A 575 2.85 18.41 -11.02
N VAL A 576 1.64 18.77 -10.61
CA VAL A 576 0.66 17.87 -10.03
C VAL A 576 -0.69 18.10 -10.68
N ALA A 577 -1.41 17.02 -10.96
CA ALA A 577 -2.79 17.09 -11.44
C ALA A 577 -3.67 16.16 -10.60
N PHE A 578 -4.85 16.62 -10.24
CA PHE A 578 -5.85 15.84 -9.51
C PHE A 578 -7.07 15.65 -10.39
N LEU A 579 -7.63 14.45 -10.33
CA LEU A 579 -8.91 14.11 -10.94
C LEU A 579 -9.97 14.05 -9.84
N GLU A 580 -11.07 14.73 -10.00
CA GLU A 580 -12.09 14.94 -8.98
C GLU A 580 -13.49 14.77 -9.57
N ASP A 581 -14.37 14.16 -8.78
CA ASP A 581 -15.81 14.03 -9.04
C ASP A 581 -16.55 15.16 -8.33
N VAL A 582 -17.33 15.92 -9.05
CA VAL A 582 -18.08 17.08 -8.53
C VAL A 582 -19.58 16.84 -8.62
N ASP A 583 -20.23 16.82 -7.45
CA ASP A 583 -21.67 16.73 -7.28
C ASP A 583 -22.20 18.03 -6.64
N TYR A 584 -22.85 18.88 -7.42
CA TYR A 584 -23.44 20.13 -6.91
C TYR A 584 -24.80 19.93 -6.23
N GLN A 585 -25.38 18.75 -6.30
CA GLN A 585 -26.72 18.48 -5.75
C GLN A 585 -26.69 18.12 -4.25
N LEU A 586 -25.51 17.83 -3.68
CA LEU A 586 -25.41 17.53 -2.26
C LEU A 586 -25.66 18.79 -1.42
N PRO A 587 -26.71 18.80 -0.57
CA PRO A 587 -26.99 19.94 0.29
C PRO A 587 -25.88 20.19 1.30
N PHE A 588 -25.53 21.46 1.49
CA PHE A 588 -24.47 21.98 2.37
C PHE A 588 -24.60 21.64 3.89
N LYS A 589 -25.43 20.69 4.28
CA LYS A 589 -25.82 20.43 5.66
C LYS A 589 -25.27 19.14 6.26
N ASN A 590 -24.01 18.85 6.13
CA ASN A 590 -23.39 17.86 6.99
C ASN A 590 -22.19 18.45 7.72
N GLU A 591 -22.11 18.24 9.03
CA GLU A 591 -21.03 18.68 9.92
C GLU A 591 -19.64 18.23 9.47
N ASN A 592 -19.54 17.32 8.48
CA ASN A 592 -18.31 16.83 7.87
C ASN A 592 -17.83 17.66 6.67
N LYS A 593 -18.39 18.85 6.40
CA LYS A 593 -17.92 19.85 5.41
C LYS A 593 -17.56 19.30 4.02
N ARG A 594 -18.21 18.25 3.54
CA ARG A 594 -18.03 17.76 2.18
C ARG A 594 -18.90 18.61 1.25
N ARG A 595 -18.28 19.52 0.51
CA ARG A 595 -18.91 20.17 -0.63
C ARG A 595 -18.77 19.22 -1.80
N GLY A 596 -19.67 18.31 -2.06
CA GLY A 596 -19.82 17.58 -3.30
C GLY A 596 -18.59 17.32 -4.19
N MET A 597 -17.36 17.36 -3.63
CA MET A 597 -16.13 17.08 -4.36
C MET A 597 -15.43 15.86 -3.78
N THR A 598 -15.28 14.84 -4.61
CA THR A 598 -14.60 13.59 -4.24
C THR A 598 -13.31 13.45 -5.04
N TYR A 599 -12.20 13.22 -4.33
CA TYR A 599 -10.94 12.84 -4.95
C TYR A 599 -11.07 11.48 -5.64
N ILE A 600 -10.64 11.41 -6.90
CA ILE A 600 -10.58 10.15 -7.67
C ILE A 600 -9.15 9.62 -7.66
N THR A 601 -8.21 10.35 -8.30
CA THR A 601 -6.81 9.96 -8.41
C THR A 601 -5.94 11.18 -8.74
N GLU A 602 -4.61 11.00 -8.78
CA GLU A 602 -3.67 12.08 -9.05
C GLU A 602 -2.50 11.62 -9.92
N ALA A 603 -1.84 12.59 -10.53
CA ALA A 603 -0.59 12.43 -11.25
C ALA A 603 0.42 13.46 -10.82
N VAL A 604 1.70 13.07 -10.75
CA VAL A 604 2.82 13.99 -10.53
C VAL A 604 3.86 13.79 -11.64
N LEU A 605 4.54 14.87 -12.03
CA LEU A 605 5.60 14.80 -13.03
C LEU A 605 6.61 15.95 -12.85
N ASN A 606 7.89 15.61 -12.83
CA ASN A 606 8.94 16.57 -13.10
C ASN A 606 9.11 16.69 -14.64
N PRO A 607 8.76 17.82 -15.26
CA PRO A 607 8.72 17.94 -16.71
C PRO A 607 10.11 17.98 -17.39
N VAL A 608 11.18 17.94 -16.62
CA VAL A 608 12.54 17.64 -17.11
C VAL A 608 12.56 16.28 -17.81
N HIS A 609 11.74 15.32 -17.33
CA HIS A 609 11.58 14.00 -17.96
C HIS A 609 10.55 14.06 -19.08
N LYS A 610 11.05 14.12 -20.32
CA LYS A 610 10.18 14.03 -21.51
C LYS A 610 9.80 12.58 -21.82
N THR A 611 8.77 12.40 -22.64
CA THR A 611 8.44 11.10 -23.21
C THR A 611 9.56 10.58 -24.13
N ILE A 612 9.71 9.26 -24.24
CA ILE A 612 10.77 8.60 -25.03
C ILE A 612 10.66 8.91 -26.53
N SER A 613 9.48 9.24 -27.01
CA SER A 613 9.21 9.73 -28.35
C SER A 613 8.01 10.70 -28.34
N LYS A 614 7.78 11.38 -29.48
CA LYS A 614 6.68 12.34 -29.60
C LYS A 614 5.30 11.68 -29.50
N ASP A 615 5.19 10.44 -29.98
CA ASP A 615 3.91 9.72 -30.00
C ASP A 615 3.73 8.81 -28.78
N SER A 616 4.73 8.77 -27.89
CA SER A 616 4.70 8.00 -26.65
C SER A 616 4.12 8.80 -25.48
N SER A 617 3.50 8.11 -24.54
CA SER A 617 3.14 8.65 -23.22
C SER A 617 4.07 8.16 -22.10
N VAL A 618 5.18 7.50 -22.47
CA VAL A 618 6.09 6.85 -21.51
C VAL A 618 7.35 7.67 -21.29
N GLN A 619 7.74 7.87 -20.03
CA GLN A 619 9.02 8.45 -19.61
C GLN A 619 9.97 7.34 -19.17
N SER A 620 11.24 7.42 -19.59
CA SER A 620 12.29 6.49 -19.11
C SER A 620 12.89 6.90 -17.79
N PHE A 621 12.80 8.17 -17.43
CA PHE A 621 13.47 8.82 -16.30
C PHE A 621 15.01 8.76 -16.36
N LEU A 622 15.56 8.42 -17.52
CA LEU A 622 17.00 8.39 -17.78
C LEU A 622 17.50 9.78 -18.18
N LYS A 623 18.75 10.07 -17.87
CA LYS A 623 19.38 11.35 -18.19
C LYS A 623 19.37 11.65 -19.71
N LYS A 624 19.55 10.65 -20.56
CA LYS A 624 19.51 10.80 -22.03
C LYS A 624 18.18 11.32 -22.57
N ASP A 625 17.07 11.04 -21.86
CA ASP A 625 15.70 11.43 -22.23
C ASP A 625 15.22 12.65 -21.43
N SER A 626 16.14 13.42 -20.87
CA SER A 626 15.85 14.66 -20.17
C SER A 626 15.89 15.87 -21.11
N ARG A 627 15.33 16.97 -20.63
CA ARG A 627 15.40 18.31 -21.23
C ARG A 627 15.60 19.38 -20.15
N GLU A 628 16.06 20.53 -20.57
CA GLU A 628 16.10 21.73 -19.73
C GLU A 628 14.77 22.47 -19.85
N ILE A 629 14.21 22.90 -18.73
CA ILE A 629 13.05 23.78 -18.68
C ILE A 629 13.57 25.22 -18.56
N LYS A 630 13.11 26.12 -19.44
CA LYS A 630 13.45 27.56 -19.41
C LYS A 630 12.20 28.37 -19.06
N ALA A 631 12.42 29.48 -18.39
CA ALA A 631 11.35 30.39 -18.02
C ALA A 631 10.62 30.93 -19.25
N ASN A 632 9.29 30.96 -19.18
CA ASN A 632 8.37 31.51 -20.20
C ASN A 632 8.40 30.81 -21.56
N GLU A 633 9.04 29.64 -21.71
CA GLU A 633 8.90 28.79 -22.90
C GLU A 633 7.76 27.79 -22.68
N VAL A 634 7.02 27.48 -23.76
CA VAL A 634 5.93 26.49 -23.73
C VAL A 634 6.48 25.09 -23.90
N TYR A 635 6.06 24.19 -23.03
CA TYR A 635 6.45 22.78 -23.04
C TYR A 635 5.21 21.88 -23.03
N GLU A 636 5.34 20.75 -23.69
CA GLU A 636 4.41 19.64 -23.58
C GLU A 636 4.84 18.71 -22.44
N ALA A 637 3.90 18.28 -21.61
CA ALA A 637 4.09 17.26 -20.58
C ALA A 637 2.94 16.25 -20.63
N VAL A 638 3.26 14.96 -20.49
CA VAL A 638 2.27 13.89 -20.41
C VAL A 638 2.26 13.34 -19.00
N LEU A 639 1.18 13.61 -18.25
CA LEU A 639 0.98 13.13 -16.89
C LEU A 639 0.05 11.92 -16.92
N LYS A 640 0.53 10.79 -16.40
CA LYS A 640 -0.28 9.58 -16.20
C LYS A 640 -0.77 9.53 -14.75
N PHE A 641 -2.08 9.55 -14.59
CA PHE A 641 -2.71 9.39 -13.27
C PHE A 641 -2.52 7.98 -12.75
N GLU A 642 -2.45 7.84 -11.43
CA GLU A 642 -2.40 6.51 -10.82
C GLU A 642 -3.67 5.72 -11.17
N PRO A 643 -3.53 4.41 -11.49
CA PRO A 643 -4.64 3.59 -11.96
C PRO A 643 -5.78 3.55 -10.95
N ILE A 644 -7.01 3.54 -11.47
CA ILE A 644 -8.24 3.51 -10.68
C ILE A 644 -9.33 2.75 -11.44
N SER A 645 -10.35 2.25 -10.74
CA SER A 645 -11.67 1.95 -11.28
C SER A 645 -12.70 2.73 -10.46
N TYR A 646 -13.42 3.63 -11.11
CA TYR A 646 -14.31 4.61 -10.49
C TYR A 646 -15.57 4.82 -11.35
N VAL A 647 -16.72 4.97 -10.71
CA VAL A 647 -17.97 5.36 -11.38
C VAL A 647 -18.31 6.82 -11.10
N LEU A 648 -18.28 7.64 -12.13
CA LEU A 648 -18.86 8.98 -12.11
C LEU A 648 -20.36 8.85 -12.27
N LYS A 649 -21.15 9.30 -11.29
CA LYS A 649 -22.62 9.19 -11.32
C LYS A 649 -23.22 10.09 -12.39
N HIS A 650 -24.47 9.78 -12.78
CA HIS A 650 -25.22 10.60 -13.71
C HIS A 650 -25.35 12.05 -13.20
N LYS A 651 -25.15 13.04 -14.09
CA LYS A 651 -25.13 14.49 -13.81
C LYS A 651 -23.98 14.97 -12.90
N HIS A 652 -23.02 14.13 -12.58
CA HIS A 652 -21.79 14.60 -12.00
C HIS A 652 -20.88 15.20 -13.08
N GLN A 653 -19.92 15.99 -12.66
CA GLN A 653 -18.93 16.61 -13.52
C GLN A 653 -17.54 16.10 -13.17
N LEU A 654 -16.72 15.86 -14.18
CA LEU A 654 -15.32 15.55 -14.00
C LEU A 654 -14.52 16.85 -13.95
N ARG A 655 -13.68 16.96 -12.96
CA ARG A 655 -12.83 18.12 -12.75
C ARG A 655 -11.36 17.74 -12.75
N VAL A 656 -10.53 18.56 -13.39
CA VAL A 656 -9.08 18.47 -13.41
C VAL A 656 -8.49 19.72 -12.77
N SER A 657 -7.74 19.54 -11.69
CA SER A 657 -7.04 20.60 -10.97
C SER A 657 -5.56 20.46 -11.20
N ILE A 658 -4.90 21.44 -11.84
CA ILE A 658 -3.48 21.40 -12.23
C ILE A 658 -2.71 22.47 -11.46
N GLY A 659 -1.57 22.09 -10.88
CA GLY A 659 -0.73 23.01 -10.12
C GLY A 659 0.70 22.54 -9.99
N VAL A 660 1.40 23.12 -9.03
CA VAL A 660 2.75 22.74 -8.66
C VAL A 660 2.69 21.85 -7.41
N ALA A 661 3.43 20.74 -7.42
CA ALA A 661 3.47 19.81 -6.31
C ALA A 661 3.98 20.47 -5.03
N THR A 662 3.32 20.20 -3.91
CA THR A 662 3.63 20.88 -2.65
C THR A 662 4.99 20.48 -2.08
N PRO A 663 5.74 21.43 -1.50
CA PRO A 663 7.03 21.14 -0.87
C PRO A 663 6.98 20.16 0.31
N LYS A 664 5.83 19.95 0.92
CA LYS A 664 5.70 19.11 2.12
C LYS A 664 6.05 17.64 1.87
N GLU A 665 5.70 17.10 0.72
CA GLU A 665 5.95 15.70 0.36
C GLU A 665 7.02 15.57 -0.72
N PHE A 666 6.99 16.47 -1.69
CA PHE A 666 7.78 16.47 -2.90
C PHE A 666 8.79 17.64 -2.98
N GLY A 667 9.00 18.38 -1.91
CA GLY A 667 9.79 19.60 -1.97
C GLY A 667 11.26 19.40 -1.69
N ASN A 668 12.08 20.16 -2.40
CA ASN A 668 13.43 20.49 -1.99
C ASN A 668 13.35 21.73 -1.09
N ALA A 669 13.67 21.59 0.20
CA ALA A 669 13.75 22.76 1.08
C ALA A 669 14.83 23.72 0.56
N GLY A 670 14.44 24.94 0.21
CA GLY A 670 15.37 25.99 -0.22
C GLY A 670 15.51 26.22 -1.72
N GLU A 671 14.82 25.45 -2.58
CA GLU A 671 14.81 25.70 -4.03
C GLU A 671 13.76 26.77 -4.40
N GLU A 672 14.11 27.64 -5.35
CA GLU A 672 13.17 28.59 -5.92
C GLU A 672 12.13 27.84 -6.79
N VAL A 673 10.88 27.86 -6.39
CA VAL A 673 9.73 27.32 -7.17
C VAL A 673 9.12 28.41 -8.03
N PRO A 674 8.38 28.06 -9.13
CA PRO A 674 7.64 29.02 -9.93
C PRO A 674 6.69 29.86 -9.07
N ALA A 675 6.57 31.16 -9.38
CA ALA A 675 5.54 32.03 -8.84
C ALA A 675 4.29 32.04 -9.74
N LYS A 676 4.45 31.67 -11.02
CA LYS A 676 3.39 31.65 -12.01
C LYS A 676 3.42 30.37 -12.84
N LEU A 677 2.26 29.74 -13.01
CA LEU A 677 2.02 28.61 -13.92
C LEU A 677 0.97 29.04 -14.95
N THR A 678 1.27 28.88 -16.22
CA THR A 678 0.33 29.15 -17.32
C THR A 678 0.02 27.86 -18.06
N ILE A 679 -1.24 27.53 -18.20
CA ILE A 679 -1.75 26.40 -18.98
C ILE A 679 -2.21 26.95 -20.33
N HIS A 680 -1.66 26.40 -21.44
CA HIS A 680 -2.04 26.72 -22.79
C HIS A 680 -3.02 25.67 -23.34
N TYR A 681 -4.06 26.10 -24.05
CA TYR A 681 -5.05 25.19 -24.61
C TYR A 681 -5.52 25.63 -26.01
N GLY A 682 -6.02 24.64 -26.75
CA GLY A 682 -6.56 24.85 -28.11
C GLY A 682 -5.51 25.24 -29.17
N GLY A 683 -5.90 25.24 -30.43
CA GLY A 683 -5.06 25.64 -31.55
C GLY A 683 -3.77 24.83 -31.61
N GLU A 684 -2.62 25.51 -31.48
CA GLU A 684 -1.28 24.90 -31.51
C GLU A 684 -0.97 24.08 -30.24
N TYR A 685 -1.67 24.35 -29.14
CA TYR A 685 -1.43 23.74 -27.82
C TYR A 685 -2.66 22.97 -27.31
N PRO A 686 -3.06 21.84 -27.94
CA PRO A 686 -4.29 21.13 -27.62
C PRO A 686 -4.17 20.34 -26.32
N THR A 687 -4.10 21.04 -25.17
CA THR A 687 -4.20 20.41 -23.85
C THR A 687 -5.45 19.57 -23.79
N SER A 688 -5.29 18.28 -23.43
CA SER A 688 -6.37 17.30 -23.46
C SER A 688 -6.21 16.24 -22.38
N ILE A 689 -7.33 15.64 -21.99
CA ILE A 689 -7.38 14.49 -21.09
C ILE A 689 -7.99 13.31 -21.81
N LYS A 690 -7.35 12.14 -21.69
CA LYS A 690 -7.81 10.87 -22.23
C LYS A 690 -8.27 9.97 -21.09
N LEU A 691 -9.51 9.54 -21.15
CA LEU A 691 -10.18 8.71 -20.16
C LEU A 691 -10.40 7.31 -20.72
N PRO A 692 -9.81 6.25 -20.16
CA PRO A 692 -10.23 4.89 -20.46
C PRO A 692 -11.58 4.62 -19.81
N SER A 693 -12.64 4.59 -20.62
CA SER A 693 -14.01 4.51 -20.10
C SER A 693 -14.91 3.60 -20.93
N PHE A 694 -16.03 3.18 -20.34
CA PHE A 694 -17.11 2.56 -21.10
C PHE A 694 -17.86 3.63 -21.91
N SER A 695 -18.09 3.36 -23.19
CA SER A 695 -18.94 4.22 -24.01
C SER A 695 -20.39 4.15 -23.51
N GLY A 696 -21.13 5.28 -23.51
CA GLY A 696 -22.47 5.39 -22.94
C GLY A 696 -23.50 4.35 -23.44
N VAL A 697 -23.32 3.80 -24.64
CA VAL A 697 -24.20 2.74 -25.20
C VAL A 697 -24.04 1.41 -24.44
N PHE A 698 -22.86 1.11 -23.92
CA PHE A 698 -22.60 -0.11 -23.15
C PHE A 698 -23.12 -0.01 -21.72
N MET A 699 -23.19 1.20 -21.17
CA MET A 699 -23.61 1.45 -19.78
C MET A 699 -25.11 1.26 -19.58
N GLU A 700 -25.94 1.56 -20.57
CA GLU A 700 -27.39 1.26 -20.51
C GLU A 700 -27.70 -0.24 -20.46
N ASN A 701 -26.78 -1.10 -20.97
CA ASN A 701 -26.97 -2.54 -21.03
C ASN A 701 -26.27 -3.32 -19.89
N VAL A 702 -25.29 -2.70 -19.21
CA VAL A 702 -24.46 -3.37 -18.18
C VAL A 702 -24.87 -2.98 -16.76
N VAL A 703 -25.49 -1.81 -16.58
CA VAL A 703 -26.05 -1.39 -15.28
C VAL A 703 -27.50 -1.89 -15.21
N PRO A 704 -27.83 -2.91 -14.39
CA PRO A 704 -29.22 -3.28 -14.18
C PRO A 704 -30.00 -2.03 -13.73
N LYS A 705 -31.20 -1.82 -14.26
CA LYS A 705 -32.17 -0.76 -13.84
C LYS A 705 -32.43 -0.72 -12.33
N VAL A 706 -31.95 -1.71 -11.59
CA VAL A 706 -32.06 -1.86 -10.13
C VAL A 706 -31.32 -0.77 -9.33
N ALA A 707 -30.34 -0.05 -9.91
CA ALA A 707 -29.65 1.00 -9.16
C ALA A 707 -30.48 2.26 -8.96
N ASP A 708 -31.34 2.61 -9.93
CA ASP A 708 -32.23 3.79 -9.81
C ASP A 708 -33.48 3.45 -8.99
N GLU A 709 -34.03 2.23 -9.11
CA GLU A 709 -35.15 1.77 -8.27
C GLU A 709 -34.73 1.55 -6.80
N ALA A 710 -33.45 1.22 -6.52
CA ALA A 710 -32.95 1.10 -5.15
C ALA A 710 -32.67 2.47 -4.50
N ALA A 711 -32.33 3.50 -5.26
CA ALA A 711 -32.20 4.86 -4.77
C ALA A 711 -33.56 5.46 -4.43
N ASP A 712 -34.55 5.26 -5.31
CA ASP A 712 -35.92 5.71 -5.09
C ASP A 712 -36.64 4.90 -3.99
N ALA A 713 -36.33 3.60 -3.83
CA ALA A 713 -36.87 2.79 -2.74
C ALA A 713 -36.25 3.12 -1.37
N PHE A 714 -35.05 3.68 -1.34
CA PHE A 714 -34.41 4.10 -0.09
C PHE A 714 -34.93 5.47 0.38
N GLU A 715 -35.37 6.36 -0.52
CA GLU A 715 -36.07 7.60 -0.18
C GLU A 715 -37.53 7.36 0.25
N ALA A 716 -38.18 6.31 -0.27
CA ALA A 716 -39.58 5.98 0.05
C ALA A 716 -39.78 5.24 1.40
N GLN A 717 -38.71 4.75 2.03
CA GLN A 717 -38.79 4.03 3.33
C GLN A 717 -38.42 4.89 4.56
N ALA A 718 -38.25 6.19 4.42
CA ALA A 718 -38.01 7.11 5.53
C ALA A 718 -39.31 7.74 6.03
N GLU A 719 -40.33 6.94 6.39
CA GLU A 719 -41.41 7.40 7.26
C GLU A 719 -41.11 7.08 8.73
N PRO A 720 -41.55 7.95 9.69
CA PRO A 720 -41.08 7.92 11.08
C PRO A 720 -41.66 6.71 11.83
N VAL A 721 -40.75 5.93 12.45
CA VAL A 721 -41.12 4.83 13.36
C VAL A 721 -41.70 5.41 14.64
N GLU A 722 -42.99 5.19 14.86
CA GLU A 722 -43.65 5.41 16.14
C GLU A 722 -43.05 4.49 17.24
N THR A 723 -42.73 5.09 18.35
CA THR A 723 -42.24 4.41 19.54
C THR A 723 -43.29 3.50 20.14
N VAL A 724 -43.08 2.18 20.08
CA VAL A 724 -43.85 1.20 20.87
C VAL A 724 -43.03 0.76 22.05
N THR A 725 -43.61 1.01 23.24
CA THR A 725 -43.13 0.61 24.55
C THR A 725 -43.17 -0.91 24.73
N ALA A 726 -42.10 -1.46 25.32
CA ALA A 726 -41.98 -2.88 25.64
C ALA A 726 -42.85 -3.30 26.84
N PRO A 727 -43.42 -4.50 26.88
CA PRO A 727 -43.87 -5.12 28.11
C PRO A 727 -42.82 -6.07 28.72
N ALA A 728 -42.95 -6.19 30.04
CA ALA A 728 -42.02 -6.74 31.00
C ALA A 728 -41.79 -8.28 30.91
N ALA A 729 -40.67 -8.65 31.53
CA ALA A 729 -40.14 -9.99 31.72
C ALA A 729 -41.11 -11.02 32.31
N GLY A 730 -41.01 -12.25 31.83
CA GLY A 730 -41.50 -13.46 32.47
C GLY A 730 -40.41 -14.52 32.46
N THR A 731 -40.06 -14.95 33.65
CA THR A 731 -39.19 -16.08 33.99
C THR A 731 -39.87 -17.39 33.69
N GLU A 732 -39.14 -18.37 33.13
CA GLU A 732 -39.36 -19.80 33.45
C GLU A 732 -38.07 -20.58 33.19
N GLU A 733 -37.73 -21.37 34.20
CA GLU A 733 -36.65 -22.34 34.34
C GLU A 733 -37.05 -23.72 33.75
N ASP A 734 -36.02 -24.58 33.63
CA ASP A 734 -36.06 -26.04 33.51
C ASP A 734 -36.29 -26.65 32.10
N GLU A 735 -35.35 -27.46 31.60
CA GLU A 735 -35.06 -28.84 31.99
C GLU A 735 -33.85 -29.43 31.23
N PHE A 736 -33.05 -30.13 31.99
CA PHE A 736 -32.00 -31.04 31.54
C PHE A 736 -32.57 -32.32 30.89
N ALA A 737 -31.95 -32.82 29.84
CA ALA A 737 -31.83 -34.29 29.63
C ALA A 737 -30.69 -34.63 28.67
N ALA A 738 -29.82 -35.49 29.16
CA ALA A 738 -28.68 -36.12 28.49
C ALA A 738 -29.14 -37.19 27.46
N ALA A 739 -28.31 -37.43 26.45
CA ALA A 739 -28.11 -38.74 25.86
C ALA A 739 -26.70 -38.87 25.30
N GLU A 740 -26.01 -39.87 25.82
CA GLU A 740 -24.71 -40.40 25.43
C GLU A 740 -24.84 -41.32 24.20
N ASP A 741 -23.69 -41.53 23.59
CA ASP A 741 -23.23 -42.65 22.75
C ASP A 741 -23.74 -42.80 21.30
N GLU A 742 -22.79 -42.69 20.39
CA GLU A 742 -22.31 -43.85 19.65
C GLU A 742 -21.04 -43.56 18.85
N LYS A 743 -20.10 -44.46 19.00
CA LYS A 743 -18.85 -44.63 18.26
C LYS A 743 -19.14 -45.20 16.88
N ASP A 744 -18.28 -44.89 16.00
CA ASP A 744 -17.41 -45.70 15.16
C ASP A 744 -17.36 -45.30 13.66
N GLU A 745 -16.13 -45.31 13.19
CA GLU A 745 -15.63 -45.63 11.84
C GLU A 745 -15.98 -44.68 10.64
N LEU A 746 -15.02 -43.87 10.25
CA LEU A 746 -14.12 -44.08 9.10
C LEU A 746 -13.15 -42.89 8.95
#